data_82abc8e2ea1c7bcb342385c5a684a7ac
#
_entry.id   82abc8e2ea1c7bcb342385c5a684a7ac
#
_cell.length_a   1.000
_cell.length_b   1.000
_cell.length_c   1.000
_cell.angle_alpha   90.00
_cell.angle_beta   90.00
_cell.angle_gamma   90.00
#
_symmetry.space_group_name_H-M   'P 1'
#
loop_
_entity.id
_entity.type
_entity.pdbx_description
1 polymer ?
#
loop_
_entity_poly.entity_id
_entity_poly.type
_entity_poly.pdbx_seq_one_letter_code
_entity_poly.pdbx_strand_id
1 'polypeptide(L)'
;MVSLSLTLEEIEKCICIQCSSLKWKGLLVGSLKKVIEQVHPSLTASDEALEYVEMLVVQCLEILTLRPSPPHTVHDIEDQVKRSFPKPIDEWAIKDAKESFEKNKKKNPLVLPADKIHNLIQKEILQYKLDYQVTLYITAVLEYIAADILKLAGNYVKNIHRVEIGFQDLRIAICGDKVLMDLFGQHDDNSDLDLSDLGIDKIQRTSTTYEEVIRDLMHDERQLVRDLHLILKIFKEEIDRIIPTGSSQELDSMFNNITDICKATGLFLSSIEDILEIAEDKSATVGCCIEELAEAAEFDVFARYANDIVKKQCRNIFWNLIGKPEVSNLLQSAGYGFKEAVKYYFPKLLLLPLWHCILYFEYIKILHQLSPSQLDKECLEQVEGILRPLQLQMTSAANKVNLPDNVKEFGLKINATPRRLLAIEKLNEMQKAIDGWDGKDMGQCCTEFIREGLLIKVSSGGKRCSERKAILFDGVLLLCKSNNRRTSVSVSSQLVGGLSEFKLKEKLFIRKVEIIDREDTEETKNFFEIAPRLQPPVILVANTFQDKANWMADLVMLNTKSMLDRTLNSILLDEDKKFPLRLPSIEEYRFVEPDSRSNIIFEEKENNGVPLIKGAILLKLIERLTYHIYADPKFVKTFLTTYRSFCLPHELLDLLIERYNIPEPFGITMDSISLRDENKRFKKEYLIPVQFRVLNVIRHWVDYHYYDYQRDPDLLDKLHTFLYSINGKSMKKWADSVIKIMQRKTTEAQKEITFAFDSPPPPIE
;
A
#
# COMPACT_ATOMS: atom_id res chain seq x y z
N MET A 1 -4.15 43.91 -14.71
CA MET A 1 -2.84 43.77 -15.37
C MET A 1 -1.79 44.14 -14.36
N VAL A 2 -1.21 43.16 -13.69
CA VAL A 2 0.08 43.32 -13.00
C VAL A 2 0.95 42.26 -13.64
N SER A 3 1.82 42.73 -14.54
CA SER A 3 2.85 41.95 -15.20
C SER A 3 3.90 41.63 -14.15
N LEU A 4 4.00 40.38 -13.75
CA LEU A 4 5.15 39.84 -13.05
C LEU A 4 6.24 39.57 -14.09
N SER A 5 7.04 40.59 -14.38
CA SER A 5 8.34 40.42 -15.04
C SER A 5 9.27 39.79 -14.00
N LEU A 6 9.59 38.52 -14.17
CA LEU A 6 10.72 37.86 -13.49
C LEU A 6 11.97 38.71 -13.75
N THR A 7 12.72 39.04 -12.71
CA THR A 7 13.98 39.77 -12.84
C THR A 7 15.03 38.87 -13.51
N LEU A 8 15.98 39.50 -14.23
CA LEU A 8 17.10 38.75 -14.87
C LEU A 8 17.85 37.84 -13.91
N GLU A 9 17.92 38.19 -12.61
CA GLU A 9 18.49 37.36 -11.55
C GLU A 9 17.66 36.09 -11.27
N GLU A 10 16.32 36.13 -11.40
CA GLU A 10 15.44 34.97 -11.25
C GLU A 10 15.52 34.03 -12.46
N ILE A 11 15.71 34.58 -13.66
CA ILE A 11 15.93 33.86 -14.91
C ILE A 11 17.32 33.18 -14.89
N GLU A 12 18.38 33.89 -14.45
CA GLU A 12 19.72 33.31 -14.28
C GLU A 12 19.76 32.23 -13.21
N LYS A 13 18.98 32.36 -12.11
CA LYS A 13 18.82 31.28 -11.09
C LYS A 13 18.08 30.06 -11.63
N CYS A 14 17.04 30.23 -12.44
CA CYS A 14 16.36 29.11 -13.12
C CYS A 14 17.28 28.38 -14.11
N ILE A 15 18.13 29.09 -14.83
CA ILE A 15 19.11 28.49 -15.75
C ILE A 15 20.20 27.74 -14.97
N CYS A 16 20.62 28.25 -13.81
CA CYS A 16 21.60 27.61 -12.94
C CYS A 16 21.05 26.29 -12.33
N ILE A 17 19.76 26.24 -12.01
CA ILE A 17 19.06 25.05 -11.48
C ILE A 17 18.99 23.93 -12.53
N GLN A 18 18.67 24.26 -13.79
CA GLN A 18 18.68 23.27 -14.88
C GLN A 18 20.09 22.73 -15.21
N CYS A 19 21.13 23.55 -15.04
CA CYS A 19 22.52 23.11 -15.19
C CYS A 19 22.99 22.23 -14.01
N SER A 20 22.47 22.43 -12.79
CA SER A 20 22.82 21.60 -11.63
C SER A 20 22.14 20.22 -11.68
N SER A 21 20.93 20.12 -12.22
CA SER A 21 20.21 18.84 -12.34
C SER A 21 20.98 17.80 -13.20
N LEU A 22 21.70 18.25 -14.22
CA LEU A 22 22.54 17.36 -15.04
C LEU A 22 23.72 16.74 -14.27
N LYS A 23 24.22 17.37 -13.21
CA LYS A 23 25.34 16.86 -12.39
C LYS A 23 24.87 15.82 -11.35
N TRP A 24 23.59 15.80 -11.03
CA TRP A 24 22.98 14.81 -10.14
C TRP A 24 22.57 13.53 -10.85
N LYS A 25 22.40 13.57 -12.16
CA LYS A 25 21.89 12.47 -12.94
C LYS A 25 22.73 11.19 -12.78
N GLY A 26 22.09 10.13 -12.26
CA GLY A 26 22.70 8.83 -12.02
C GLY A 26 23.53 8.71 -10.74
N LEU A 27 23.63 9.79 -9.93
CA LEU A 27 24.43 9.79 -8.71
C LEU A 27 23.82 8.93 -7.59
N LEU A 28 22.49 8.98 -7.43
CA LEU A 28 21.75 8.31 -6.37
C LEU A 28 21.15 6.97 -6.81
N VAL A 29 21.02 6.69 -8.11
CA VAL A 29 20.38 5.49 -8.65
C VAL A 29 20.91 4.20 -8.01
N GLY A 30 22.24 4.06 -7.87
CA GLY A 30 22.85 2.89 -7.23
C GLY A 30 22.53 2.75 -5.74
N SER A 31 22.27 3.86 -5.05
CA SER A 31 21.85 3.87 -3.64
C SER A 31 20.35 3.65 -3.52
N LEU A 32 19.55 4.18 -4.42
CA LEU A 32 18.10 3.97 -4.47
C LEU A 32 17.75 2.50 -4.73
N LYS A 33 18.57 1.76 -5.51
CA LYS A 33 18.44 0.29 -5.63
C LYS A 33 18.54 -0.41 -4.27
N LYS A 34 19.42 0.06 -3.40
CA LYS A 34 19.54 -0.50 -2.04
C LYS A 34 18.40 -0.07 -1.14
N VAL A 35 17.88 1.14 -1.30
CA VAL A 35 16.71 1.61 -0.55
C VAL A 35 15.49 0.74 -0.88
N ILE A 36 15.25 0.41 -2.16
CA ILE A 36 14.14 -0.46 -2.53
C ILE A 36 14.32 -1.89 -2.00
N GLU A 37 15.55 -2.42 -2.00
CA GLU A 37 15.85 -3.72 -1.40
C GLU A 37 15.53 -3.77 0.09
N GLN A 38 15.71 -2.65 0.82
CA GLN A 38 15.35 -2.56 2.23
C GLN A 38 13.84 -2.43 2.45
N VAL A 39 13.16 -1.64 1.62
CA VAL A 39 11.72 -1.37 1.76
C VAL A 39 10.87 -2.51 1.20
N HIS A 40 11.27 -3.07 0.06
CA HIS A 40 10.60 -4.16 -0.64
C HIS A 40 11.59 -5.19 -1.17
N PRO A 41 12.07 -6.12 -0.33
CA PRO A 41 13.08 -7.11 -0.74
C PRO A 41 12.68 -8.00 -1.92
N SER A 42 11.39 -8.10 -2.21
CA SER A 42 10.83 -8.94 -3.30
C SER A 42 10.58 -8.19 -4.61
N LEU A 43 10.82 -6.87 -4.64
CA LEU A 43 10.59 -6.05 -5.83
C LEU A 43 11.90 -5.48 -6.37
N THR A 44 11.89 -5.23 -7.69
CA THR A 44 12.92 -4.47 -8.39
C THR A 44 12.32 -3.16 -8.92
N ALA A 45 13.16 -2.22 -9.32
CA ALA A 45 12.72 -1.01 -10.01
C ALA A 45 13.54 -0.81 -11.28
N SER A 46 12.89 -0.33 -12.34
CA SER A 46 13.57 0.03 -13.58
C SER A 46 14.50 1.22 -13.38
N ASP A 47 15.53 1.34 -14.20
CA ASP A 47 16.48 2.46 -14.11
C ASP A 47 15.77 3.81 -14.33
N GLU A 48 14.80 3.88 -15.25
CA GLU A 48 13.98 5.07 -15.47
C GLU A 48 13.15 5.46 -14.24
N ALA A 49 12.61 4.48 -13.53
CA ALA A 49 11.89 4.71 -12.29
C ALA A 49 12.80 5.28 -11.20
N LEU A 50 14.00 4.75 -11.07
CA LEU A 50 14.98 5.23 -10.10
C LEU A 50 15.56 6.61 -10.45
N GLU A 51 15.76 6.92 -11.73
CA GLU A 51 16.11 8.26 -12.20
C GLU A 51 15.00 9.28 -11.85
N TYR A 52 13.74 8.87 -11.96
CA TYR A 52 12.61 9.73 -11.56
C TYR A 52 12.58 9.97 -10.04
N VAL A 53 12.80 8.94 -9.22
CA VAL A 53 12.93 9.12 -7.76
C VAL A 53 14.12 10.02 -7.42
N GLU A 54 15.26 9.85 -8.11
CA GLU A 54 16.43 10.73 -7.97
C GLU A 54 16.06 12.19 -8.22
N MET A 55 15.33 12.48 -9.29
CA MET A 55 14.86 13.83 -9.61
C MET A 55 14.00 14.42 -8.47
N LEU A 56 13.06 13.63 -7.91
CA LEU A 56 12.20 14.07 -6.81
C LEU A 56 13.01 14.32 -5.52
N VAL A 57 14.00 13.48 -5.23
CA VAL A 57 14.91 13.65 -4.08
C VAL A 57 15.74 14.92 -4.23
N VAL A 58 16.23 15.22 -5.43
CA VAL A 58 16.94 16.47 -5.72
C VAL A 58 16.02 17.68 -5.57
N GLN A 59 14.77 17.59 -5.99
CA GLN A 59 13.75 18.64 -5.76
C GLN A 59 13.51 18.88 -4.25
N CYS A 60 13.45 17.82 -3.44
CA CYS A 60 13.40 17.99 -1.98
C CYS A 60 14.65 18.69 -1.43
N LEU A 61 15.82 18.36 -1.94
CA LEU A 61 17.05 19.02 -1.54
C LEU A 61 17.01 20.53 -1.85
N GLU A 62 16.50 20.91 -3.00
CA GLU A 62 16.30 22.32 -3.36
C GLU A 62 15.35 23.03 -2.39
N ILE A 63 14.23 22.40 -2.02
CA ILE A 63 13.31 22.93 -1.02
C ILE A 63 14.00 23.16 0.32
N LEU A 64 14.88 22.24 0.73
CA LEU A 64 15.59 22.34 2.01
C LEU A 64 16.72 23.36 2.02
N THR A 65 17.30 23.70 0.87
CA THR A 65 18.51 24.52 0.80
C THR A 65 18.29 25.94 0.30
N LEU A 66 17.19 26.25 -0.43
CA LEU A 66 17.09 27.48 -1.19
C LEU A 66 16.23 28.60 -0.57
N ARG A 67 15.39 28.38 0.49
CA ARG A 67 14.53 29.47 1.02
C ARG A 67 14.07 29.27 2.48
N PRO A 68 13.83 30.33 3.28
CA PRO A 68 14.11 31.77 3.03
C PRO A 68 15.54 32.16 3.35
N SER A 69 16.30 31.36 4.10
CA SER A 69 17.73 31.53 4.36
C SER A 69 18.43 30.18 4.29
N PRO A 70 19.66 30.14 3.72
CA PRO A 70 20.43 28.90 3.62
C PRO A 70 20.67 28.29 4.99
N PRO A 71 20.58 26.95 5.18
CA PRO A 71 20.70 26.32 6.48
C PRO A 71 22.15 26.28 6.95
N HIS A 72 22.40 26.67 8.20
CA HIS A 72 23.70 26.57 8.86
C HIS A 72 23.75 25.50 9.95
N THR A 73 22.59 25.17 10.52
CA THR A 73 22.45 24.22 11.64
C THR A 73 21.42 23.15 11.34
N VAL A 74 21.46 22.04 12.10
CA VAL A 74 20.42 20.99 12.03
C VAL A 74 19.03 21.56 12.35
N HIS A 75 18.96 22.52 13.26
CA HIS A 75 17.67 23.15 13.64
C HIS A 75 17.06 23.93 12.48
N ASP A 76 17.89 24.59 11.69
CA ASP A 76 17.41 25.33 10.49
C ASP A 76 16.75 24.37 9.50
N ILE A 77 17.30 23.14 9.36
CA ILE A 77 16.71 22.09 8.52
C ILE A 77 15.37 21.59 9.12
N GLU A 78 15.31 21.35 10.44
CA GLU A 78 14.04 20.95 11.07
C GLU A 78 12.95 22.01 10.89
N ASP A 79 13.30 23.27 11.03
CA ASP A 79 12.35 24.38 10.82
C ASP A 79 11.96 24.51 9.36
N GLN A 80 12.88 24.25 8.43
CA GLN A 80 12.57 24.27 7.00
C GLN A 80 11.66 23.10 6.61
N VAL A 81 11.90 21.89 7.13
CA VAL A 81 11.01 20.75 6.94
C VAL A 81 9.61 21.06 7.45
N LYS A 82 9.45 21.60 8.66
CA LYS A 82 8.14 21.97 9.23
C LYS A 82 7.39 23.01 8.41
N ARG A 83 8.13 23.94 7.75
CA ARG A 83 7.51 25.00 6.93
C ARG A 83 7.15 24.55 5.54
N SER A 84 7.95 23.66 4.94
CA SER A 84 7.87 23.35 3.51
C SER A 84 7.23 22.00 3.22
N PHE A 85 7.32 21.03 4.16
CA PHE A 85 6.75 19.71 3.96
C PHE A 85 5.31 19.69 4.47
N PRO A 86 4.42 19.05 3.73
CA PRO A 86 3.05 18.85 4.19
C PRO A 86 3.00 17.87 5.35
N LYS A 87 2.06 18.08 6.25
CA LYS A 87 1.82 17.15 7.35
C LYS A 87 1.13 15.87 6.83
N PRO A 88 1.37 14.71 7.41
CA PRO A 88 2.24 14.42 8.58
C PRO A 88 3.69 14.09 8.21
N ILE A 89 4.08 14.23 6.93
CA ILE A 89 5.42 13.87 6.43
C ILE A 89 6.52 14.69 7.11
N ASP A 90 6.24 15.95 7.46
CA ASP A 90 7.16 16.83 8.17
C ASP A 90 7.58 16.23 9.52
N GLU A 91 6.63 15.77 10.33
CA GLU A 91 6.89 15.18 11.64
C GLU A 91 7.60 13.83 11.53
N TRP A 92 7.20 13.00 10.56
CA TRP A 92 7.79 11.68 10.37
C TRP A 92 9.21 11.76 9.80
N ALA A 93 9.46 12.64 8.85
CA ALA A 93 10.80 12.86 8.31
C ALA A 93 11.77 13.37 9.38
N ILE A 94 11.32 14.29 10.25
CA ILE A 94 12.13 14.77 11.39
C ILE A 94 12.41 13.64 12.40
N LYS A 95 11.38 12.85 12.73
CA LYS A 95 11.52 11.72 13.67
C LYS A 95 12.53 10.70 13.13
N ASP A 96 12.37 10.27 11.90
CA ASP A 96 13.25 9.28 11.27
C ASP A 96 14.68 9.81 11.10
N ALA A 97 14.83 11.07 10.68
CA ALA A 97 16.14 11.71 10.55
C ALA A 97 16.86 11.81 11.91
N LYS A 98 16.16 12.11 13.01
CA LYS A 98 16.74 12.11 14.37
C LYS A 98 17.17 10.72 14.79
N GLU A 99 16.35 9.71 14.58
CA GLU A 99 16.69 8.32 14.87
C GLU A 99 17.91 7.85 14.05
N SER A 100 17.93 8.15 12.76
CA SER A 100 19.05 7.81 11.88
C SER A 100 20.32 8.57 12.23
N PHE A 101 20.21 9.84 12.64
CA PHE A 101 21.33 10.63 13.10
C PHE A 101 21.94 10.11 14.42
N GLU A 102 21.10 9.65 15.36
CA GLU A 102 21.54 9.00 16.60
C GLU A 102 22.14 7.61 16.35
N LYS A 103 21.57 6.83 15.43
CA LYS A 103 22.07 5.53 14.99
C LYS A 103 23.41 5.68 14.25
N ASN A 104 23.60 6.75 13.48
CA ASN A 104 24.86 7.06 12.79
C ASN A 104 25.99 7.35 13.78
N LYS A 105 25.69 7.97 14.93
CA LYS A 105 26.63 8.05 16.07
C LYS A 105 26.99 6.67 16.64
N LYS A 106 26.15 5.65 16.42
CA LYS A 106 26.32 4.24 16.84
C LYS A 106 26.71 3.28 15.69
N LYS A 107 27.16 3.82 14.52
CA LYS A 107 27.69 3.07 13.35
C LYS A 107 26.69 2.41 12.39
N ASN A 108 25.50 2.96 12.19
CA ASN A 108 24.64 2.57 11.04
C ASN A 108 24.69 3.67 9.96
N PRO A 109 25.42 3.49 8.83
CA PRO A 109 25.52 4.51 7.80
C PRO A 109 24.23 4.63 6.98
N LEU A 110 23.91 5.86 6.56
CA LEU A 110 22.87 6.13 5.57
C LEU A 110 23.18 5.41 4.25
N VAL A 111 22.15 4.99 3.53
CA VAL A 111 22.28 4.31 2.23
C VAL A 111 22.64 5.31 1.13
N LEU A 112 22.09 6.52 1.21
CA LEU A 112 22.46 7.60 0.30
C LEU A 112 23.88 8.10 0.57
N PRO A 113 24.65 8.46 -0.48
CA PRO A 113 26.07 8.78 -0.38
C PRO A 113 26.30 10.19 0.18
N ALA A 114 26.27 10.35 1.52
CA ALA A 114 26.40 11.63 2.21
C ALA A 114 27.66 12.44 1.79
N ASP A 115 28.80 11.78 1.57
CA ASP A 115 30.03 12.46 1.15
C ASP A 115 29.91 13.11 -0.23
N LYS A 116 29.25 12.44 -1.18
CA LYS A 116 29.02 12.99 -2.52
C LYS A 116 28.02 14.13 -2.47
N ILE A 117 26.94 13.95 -1.70
CA ILE A 117 25.90 14.97 -1.47
C ILE A 117 26.55 16.20 -0.81
N HIS A 118 27.40 16.01 0.20
CA HIS A 118 28.12 17.12 0.86
C HIS A 118 28.94 17.94 -0.11
N ASN A 119 29.73 17.28 -0.94
CA ASN A 119 30.57 17.96 -1.91
C ASN A 119 29.76 18.75 -2.95
N LEU A 120 28.61 18.22 -3.38
CA LEU A 120 27.73 18.92 -4.34
C LEU A 120 27.00 20.09 -3.70
N ILE A 121 26.46 19.91 -2.47
CA ILE A 121 25.80 21.00 -1.73
C ILE A 121 26.74 22.17 -1.54
N GLN A 122 27.98 21.93 -1.09
CA GLN A 122 28.96 22.98 -0.84
C GLN A 122 29.42 23.70 -2.10
N LYS A 123 29.66 22.95 -3.18
CA LYS A 123 30.28 23.54 -4.39
C LYS A 123 29.26 24.14 -5.35
N GLU A 124 28.09 23.53 -5.46
CA GLU A 124 27.14 23.86 -6.54
C GLU A 124 25.92 24.61 -6.01
N ILE A 125 25.47 24.34 -4.78
CA ILE A 125 24.20 24.92 -4.28
C ILE A 125 24.47 26.09 -3.36
N LEU A 126 25.22 25.89 -2.28
CA LEU A 126 25.34 26.88 -1.22
C LEU A 126 26.55 27.80 -1.38
N GLN A 127 27.63 27.35 -2.04
CA GLN A 127 28.88 28.07 -2.26
C GLN A 127 29.56 28.58 -0.96
N TYR A 128 29.22 27.98 0.20
CA TYR A 128 29.88 28.21 1.48
C TYR A 128 30.16 26.89 2.20
N LYS A 129 31.02 26.94 3.22
CA LYS A 129 31.41 25.76 3.99
C LYS A 129 30.28 25.35 4.95
N LEU A 130 29.67 24.19 4.67
CA LEU A 130 28.59 23.60 5.49
C LEU A 130 29.20 22.61 6.49
N ASP A 131 28.64 22.53 7.72
CA ASP A 131 29.01 21.49 8.67
C ASP A 131 28.53 20.12 8.12
N TYR A 132 29.40 19.13 8.18
CA TYR A 132 29.09 17.77 7.72
C TYR A 132 27.91 17.15 8.46
N GLN A 133 27.70 17.50 9.73
CA GLN A 133 26.54 17.03 10.50
C GLN A 133 25.20 17.52 9.92
N VAL A 134 25.16 18.74 9.39
CA VAL A 134 23.97 19.27 8.71
C VAL A 134 23.71 18.50 7.43
N THR A 135 24.76 18.19 6.66
CA THR A 135 24.61 17.35 5.47
C THR A 135 24.11 15.94 5.79
N LEU A 136 24.61 15.31 6.86
CA LEU A 136 24.13 14.01 7.31
C LEU A 136 22.63 14.05 7.64
N TYR A 137 22.19 15.11 8.30
CA TYR A 137 20.78 15.29 8.65
C TYR A 137 19.91 15.51 7.40
N ILE A 138 20.36 16.36 6.46
CA ILE A 138 19.71 16.53 5.15
C ILE A 138 19.61 15.17 4.44
N THR A 139 20.71 14.41 4.38
CA THR A 139 20.74 13.11 3.71
C THR A 139 19.76 12.12 4.35
N ALA A 140 19.61 12.13 5.68
CA ALA A 140 18.63 11.30 6.37
C ALA A 140 17.19 11.67 6.02
N VAL A 141 16.87 12.97 5.93
CA VAL A 141 15.55 13.44 5.46
C VAL A 141 15.29 12.99 4.02
N LEU A 142 16.27 13.12 3.13
CA LEU A 142 16.15 12.71 1.72
C LEU A 142 15.98 11.19 1.58
N GLU A 143 16.69 10.41 2.39
CA GLU A 143 16.58 8.95 2.40
C GLU A 143 15.20 8.51 2.86
N TYR A 144 14.64 9.16 3.90
CA TYR A 144 13.28 8.91 4.34
C TYR A 144 12.27 9.17 3.22
N ILE A 145 12.34 10.30 2.51
CA ILE A 145 11.45 10.62 1.41
C ILE A 145 11.57 9.61 0.27
N ALA A 146 12.80 9.24 -0.11
CA ALA A 146 13.04 8.21 -1.13
C ALA A 146 12.43 6.87 -0.74
N ALA A 147 12.60 6.45 0.50
CA ALA A 147 12.04 5.22 1.04
C ALA A 147 10.51 5.25 1.05
N ASP A 148 9.91 6.38 1.40
CA ASP A 148 8.45 6.54 1.43
C ASP A 148 7.82 6.48 0.03
N ILE A 149 8.43 7.13 -0.96
CA ILE A 149 8.02 7.06 -2.37
C ILE A 149 8.10 5.60 -2.88
N LEU A 150 9.24 4.94 -2.68
CA LEU A 150 9.45 3.57 -3.13
C LEU A 150 8.55 2.57 -2.42
N LYS A 151 8.26 2.79 -1.13
CA LYS A 151 7.32 1.97 -0.36
C LYS A 151 5.90 2.08 -0.91
N LEU A 152 5.46 3.29 -1.22
CA LEU A 152 4.13 3.54 -1.77
C LEU A 152 3.97 2.91 -3.15
N ALA A 153 4.95 3.12 -4.04
CA ALA A 153 4.95 2.53 -5.38
C ALA A 153 5.05 1.01 -5.33
N GLY A 154 5.87 0.46 -4.43
CA GLY A 154 5.97 -0.98 -4.25
C GLY A 154 4.69 -1.62 -3.73
N ASN A 155 3.96 -0.96 -2.84
CA ASN A 155 2.63 -1.41 -2.42
C ASN A 155 1.64 -1.41 -3.58
N TYR A 156 1.66 -0.37 -4.42
CA TYR A 156 0.84 -0.31 -5.63
C TYR A 156 1.15 -1.47 -6.59
N VAL A 157 2.44 -1.69 -6.88
CA VAL A 157 2.90 -2.75 -7.81
C VAL A 157 2.56 -4.14 -7.30
N LYS A 158 2.68 -4.38 -5.99
CA LYS A 158 2.23 -5.64 -5.35
C LYS A 158 0.74 -5.85 -5.51
N ASN A 159 -0.07 -4.81 -5.36
CA ASN A 159 -1.53 -4.90 -5.52
C ASN A 159 -1.95 -5.26 -6.96
N ILE A 160 -1.15 -4.91 -7.95
CA ILE A 160 -1.37 -5.30 -9.36
C ILE A 160 -0.57 -6.53 -9.78
N HIS A 161 0.00 -7.28 -8.81
CA HIS A 161 0.74 -8.53 -9.01
C HIS A 161 1.95 -8.44 -9.95
N ARG A 162 2.64 -7.30 -9.97
CA ARG A 162 3.91 -7.12 -10.66
C ARG A 162 5.09 -7.24 -9.69
N VAL A 163 6.27 -7.52 -10.24
CA VAL A 163 7.52 -7.69 -9.48
C VAL A 163 8.52 -6.54 -9.70
N GLU A 164 8.23 -5.65 -10.64
CA GLU A 164 9.09 -4.52 -11.01
C GLU A 164 8.29 -3.22 -10.98
N ILE A 165 8.88 -2.19 -10.34
CA ILE A 165 8.34 -0.84 -10.31
C ILE A 165 8.81 -0.09 -11.54
N GLY A 166 7.89 0.29 -12.41
CA GLY A 166 8.14 1.14 -13.57
C GLY A 166 7.95 2.63 -13.27
N PHE A 167 8.41 3.48 -14.19
CA PHE A 167 8.21 4.94 -14.11
C PHE A 167 6.73 5.33 -13.96
N GLN A 168 5.84 4.68 -14.70
CA GLN A 168 4.40 4.96 -14.63
C GLN A 168 3.79 4.56 -13.27
N ASP A 169 4.26 3.46 -12.69
CA ASP A 169 3.78 3.00 -11.38
C ASP A 169 4.12 4.01 -10.28
N LEU A 170 5.31 4.60 -10.33
CA LEU A 170 5.72 5.70 -9.45
C LEU A 170 4.82 6.94 -9.61
N ARG A 171 4.57 7.34 -10.85
CA ARG A 171 3.69 8.49 -11.12
C ARG A 171 2.28 8.26 -10.60
N ILE A 172 1.71 7.08 -10.85
CA ILE A 172 0.38 6.71 -10.35
C ILE A 172 0.37 6.71 -8.82
N ALA A 173 1.38 6.14 -8.17
CA ALA A 173 1.48 6.10 -6.73
C ALA A 173 1.56 7.51 -6.12
N ILE A 174 2.41 8.39 -6.68
CA ILE A 174 2.56 9.77 -6.21
C ILE A 174 1.28 10.59 -6.46
N CYS A 175 0.67 10.46 -7.65
CA CYS A 175 -0.61 11.10 -7.94
C CYS A 175 -1.74 10.56 -7.07
N GLY A 176 -1.64 9.29 -6.62
CA GLY A 176 -2.55 8.65 -5.70
C GLY A 176 -2.48 9.15 -4.27
N ASP A 177 -1.41 9.81 -3.87
CA ASP A 177 -1.17 10.25 -2.51
C ASP A 177 -1.18 11.78 -2.39
N LYS A 178 -2.14 12.32 -1.60
CA LYS A 178 -2.31 13.76 -1.42
C LYS A 178 -1.06 14.43 -0.85
N VAL A 179 -0.37 13.76 0.07
CA VAL A 179 0.76 14.34 0.79
C VAL A 179 1.98 14.46 -0.12
N LEU A 180 2.27 13.42 -0.92
CA LEU A 180 3.31 13.49 -1.94
C LEU A 180 2.96 14.44 -3.09
N MET A 181 1.68 14.49 -3.48
CA MET A 181 1.20 15.50 -4.43
C MET A 181 1.40 16.92 -3.92
N ASP A 182 1.13 17.18 -2.65
CA ASP A 182 1.33 18.49 -2.03
C ASP A 182 2.82 18.85 -1.92
N LEU A 183 3.70 17.84 -1.76
CA LEU A 183 5.14 18.03 -1.69
C LEU A 183 5.76 18.32 -3.09
N PHE A 184 5.34 17.59 -4.12
CA PHE A 184 5.96 17.61 -5.44
C PHE A 184 5.12 18.32 -6.53
N GLY A 185 3.83 18.52 -6.33
CA GLY A 185 2.89 19.01 -7.35
C GLY A 185 2.97 20.50 -7.66
N GLN A 186 3.95 21.23 -7.17
CA GLN A 186 4.07 22.69 -7.41
C GLN A 186 4.71 23.03 -8.76
N HIS A 187 5.24 22.08 -9.54
CA HIS A 187 6.05 22.37 -10.73
C HIS A 187 5.64 21.69 -12.04
N ASP A 188 4.63 20.82 -12.08
CA ASP A 188 4.27 20.07 -13.30
C ASP A 188 2.92 20.51 -13.89
N ASP A 189 2.85 21.71 -14.45
CA ASP A 189 1.71 22.14 -15.30
C ASP A 189 1.83 21.71 -16.78
N ASN A 190 2.93 21.07 -17.20
CA ASN A 190 3.22 20.80 -18.62
C ASN A 190 3.81 19.42 -18.92
N SER A 191 3.25 18.33 -18.45
CA SER A 191 3.62 17.02 -19.01
C SER A 191 2.41 16.31 -19.61
N ASP A 192 2.32 16.40 -20.93
CA ASP A 192 1.39 15.62 -21.75
C ASP A 192 1.69 14.11 -21.62
N LEU A 193 0.78 13.37 -21.01
CA LEU A 193 0.79 11.92 -21.03
C LEU A 193 -0.06 11.44 -22.20
N ASP A 194 0.59 10.86 -23.18
CA ASP A 194 -0.07 10.18 -24.28
C ASP A 194 -0.57 8.81 -23.81
N LEU A 195 -1.90 8.66 -23.74
CA LEU A 195 -2.61 7.48 -23.23
C LEU A 195 -2.69 6.33 -24.24
N SER A 196 -2.16 6.53 -25.45
CA SER A 196 -2.17 5.49 -26.50
C SER A 196 -1.29 4.28 -26.19
N ASP A 197 -0.31 4.44 -25.26
CA ASP A 197 0.63 3.35 -24.90
C ASP A 197 0.12 2.40 -23.81
N LEU A 198 -1.03 2.65 -23.19
CA LEU A 198 -1.56 1.83 -22.09
C LEU A 198 -2.31 0.56 -22.54
N GLY A 199 -2.27 0.19 -23.81
CA GLY A 199 -2.78 -1.11 -24.28
C GLY A 199 -4.23 -1.44 -23.89
N ILE A 200 -5.08 -0.43 -23.66
CA ILE A 200 -6.46 -0.55 -23.14
C ILE A 200 -7.43 -1.08 -24.18
N ASP A 201 -7.03 -1.15 -25.45
CA ASP A 201 -7.92 -1.44 -26.58
C ASP A 201 -8.34 -2.92 -26.72
N LYS A 202 -7.94 -3.83 -25.84
CA LYS A 202 -8.26 -5.26 -25.98
C LYS A 202 -8.58 -5.98 -24.67
N ILE A 203 -9.46 -5.46 -23.85
CA ILE A 203 -10.10 -6.30 -22.83
C ILE A 203 -11.44 -6.76 -23.38
N GLN A 204 -11.43 -7.85 -24.13
CA GLN A 204 -12.64 -8.62 -24.41
C GLN A 204 -13.17 -9.13 -23.07
N ARG A 205 -14.50 -8.95 -22.84
CA ARG A 205 -15.22 -9.51 -21.71
C ARG A 205 -15.02 -11.03 -21.68
N THR A 206 -14.10 -11.50 -20.87
CA THR A 206 -14.09 -12.90 -20.45
C THR A 206 -15.15 -13.05 -19.37
N SER A 207 -15.94 -14.11 -19.43
CA SER A 207 -16.91 -14.46 -18.39
C SER A 207 -16.20 -14.52 -17.04
N THR A 208 -16.77 -13.90 -16.00
CA THR A 208 -16.26 -13.93 -14.63
C THR A 208 -16.09 -15.38 -14.16
N THR A 209 -14.91 -15.73 -13.66
CA THR A 209 -14.62 -17.08 -13.18
C THR A 209 -14.84 -17.18 -11.68
N TYR A 210 -15.03 -18.40 -11.16
CA TYR A 210 -15.18 -18.68 -9.73
C TYR A 210 -13.98 -18.15 -8.91
N GLU A 211 -12.75 -18.34 -9.40
CA GLU A 211 -11.53 -17.85 -8.76
C GLU A 211 -11.42 -16.32 -8.73
N GLU A 212 -11.91 -15.65 -9.76
CA GLU A 212 -11.95 -14.17 -9.77
C GLU A 212 -12.91 -13.64 -8.70
N VAL A 213 -14.06 -14.29 -8.52
CA VAL A 213 -15.02 -13.92 -7.47
C VAL A 213 -14.43 -14.11 -6.07
N ILE A 214 -13.68 -15.20 -5.83
CA ILE A 214 -12.98 -15.39 -4.55
C ILE A 214 -11.93 -14.29 -4.32
N ARG A 215 -11.16 -13.93 -5.34
CA ARG A 215 -10.18 -12.86 -5.23
C ARG A 215 -10.82 -11.50 -4.92
N ASP A 216 -11.95 -11.22 -5.53
CA ASP A 216 -12.72 -10.01 -5.26
C ASP A 216 -13.28 -10.01 -3.83
N LEU A 217 -13.83 -11.14 -3.37
CA LEU A 217 -14.28 -11.32 -1.98
C LEU A 217 -13.14 -11.06 -0.99
N MET A 218 -11.98 -11.67 -1.20
CA MET A 218 -10.81 -11.43 -0.34
C MET A 218 -10.34 -9.97 -0.36
N HIS A 219 -10.41 -9.32 -1.51
CA HIS A 219 -10.06 -7.91 -1.60
C HIS A 219 -11.02 -7.04 -0.78
N ASP A 220 -12.33 -7.29 -0.89
CA ASP A 220 -13.35 -6.57 -0.15
C ASP A 220 -13.25 -6.84 1.37
N GLU A 221 -12.92 -8.08 1.78
CA GLU A 221 -12.63 -8.43 3.18
C GLU A 221 -11.42 -7.68 3.74
N ARG A 222 -10.30 -7.65 3.00
CA ARG A 222 -9.11 -6.90 3.41
C ARG A 222 -9.41 -5.40 3.55
N GLN A 223 -10.22 -4.86 2.65
CA GLN A 223 -10.62 -3.46 2.71
C GLN A 223 -11.53 -3.19 3.92
N LEU A 224 -12.49 -4.09 4.21
CA LEU A 224 -13.33 -3.98 5.40
C LEU A 224 -12.51 -4.00 6.69
N VAL A 225 -11.60 -4.97 6.86
CA VAL A 225 -10.72 -5.03 8.04
C VAL A 225 -9.92 -3.73 8.19
N ARG A 226 -9.43 -3.18 7.09
CA ARG A 226 -8.70 -1.92 7.08
C ARG A 226 -9.57 -0.74 7.53
N ASP A 227 -10.79 -0.65 7.00
CA ASP A 227 -11.73 0.43 7.36
C ASP A 227 -12.22 0.29 8.82
N LEU A 228 -12.37 -0.93 9.33
CA LEU A 228 -12.66 -1.18 10.75
C LEU A 228 -11.48 -0.78 11.66
N HIS A 229 -10.24 -1.05 11.25
CA HIS A 229 -9.06 -0.54 11.97
C HIS A 229 -8.99 0.99 11.93
N LEU A 230 -9.37 1.62 10.82
CA LEU A 230 -9.46 3.08 10.72
C LEU A 230 -10.45 3.65 11.76
N ILE A 231 -11.63 3.02 11.90
CA ILE A 231 -12.60 3.38 12.91
C ILE A 231 -12.03 3.23 14.33
N LEU A 232 -11.41 2.09 14.63
CA LEU A 232 -10.97 1.77 15.98
C LEU A 232 -9.70 2.52 16.40
N LYS A 233 -8.70 2.61 15.49
CA LYS A 233 -7.35 3.13 15.80
C LYS A 233 -7.17 4.61 15.53
N ILE A 234 -8.01 5.22 14.70
CA ILE A 234 -7.93 6.64 14.40
C ILE A 234 -9.14 7.38 14.96
N PHE A 235 -10.34 7.05 14.49
CA PHE A 235 -11.52 7.81 14.92
C PHE A 235 -11.82 7.60 16.39
N LYS A 236 -11.85 6.36 16.89
CA LYS A 236 -12.14 6.07 18.30
C LYS A 236 -11.08 6.68 19.21
N GLU A 237 -9.79 6.40 18.97
CA GLU A 237 -8.73 6.88 19.84
C GLU A 237 -8.65 8.41 19.91
N GLU A 238 -8.89 9.10 18.80
CA GLU A 238 -8.89 10.56 18.78
C GLU A 238 -10.15 11.14 19.42
N ILE A 239 -11.31 10.53 19.20
CA ILE A 239 -12.56 10.90 19.86
C ILE A 239 -12.45 10.71 21.39
N ASP A 240 -11.88 9.59 21.84
CA ASP A 240 -11.68 9.29 23.27
C ASP A 240 -10.71 10.29 23.94
N ARG A 241 -9.73 10.83 23.23
CA ARG A 241 -8.86 11.91 23.73
C ARG A 241 -9.58 13.24 23.91
N ILE A 242 -10.52 13.52 23.02
CA ILE A 242 -11.22 14.81 22.96
C ILE A 242 -12.39 14.87 23.93
N ILE A 243 -13.05 13.74 24.19
CA ILE A 243 -14.26 13.68 24.98
C ILE A 243 -13.89 13.43 26.45
N PRO A 244 -14.36 14.30 27.39
CA PRO A 244 -14.22 14.07 28.83
C PRO A 244 -14.92 12.77 29.25
N THR A 245 -14.33 12.04 30.16
CA THR A 245 -14.65 10.69 30.68
C THR A 245 -16.07 10.40 31.19
N GLY A 246 -17.01 11.29 31.02
CA GLY A 246 -18.42 11.14 31.52
C GLY A 246 -19.45 10.71 30.46
N SER A 247 -19.12 10.78 29.17
CA SER A 247 -20.06 10.47 28.06
C SER A 247 -19.68 9.17 27.30
N SER A 248 -18.74 8.37 27.82
CA SER A 248 -18.10 7.32 27.05
C SER A 248 -18.89 6.01 26.98
N GLN A 249 -19.73 5.67 27.97
CA GLN A 249 -20.35 4.36 28.05
C GLN A 249 -21.28 4.00 26.86
N GLU A 250 -22.00 5.00 26.31
CA GLU A 250 -22.89 4.80 25.16
C GLU A 250 -22.11 4.73 23.82
N LEU A 251 -21.01 5.49 23.72
CA LEU A 251 -20.09 5.42 22.59
C LEU A 251 -19.29 4.11 22.62
N ASP A 252 -18.85 3.66 23.80
CA ASP A 252 -18.12 2.40 23.97
C ASP A 252 -18.91 1.19 23.47
N SER A 253 -20.22 1.15 23.71
CA SER A 253 -21.09 0.07 23.23
C SER A 253 -21.09 -0.04 21.70
N MET A 254 -21.04 1.11 21.00
CA MET A 254 -20.99 1.16 19.54
C MET A 254 -19.65 0.65 18.98
N PHE A 255 -18.55 1.02 19.63
CA PHE A 255 -17.22 0.59 19.22
C PHE A 255 -16.90 -0.87 19.59
N ASN A 256 -17.46 -1.39 20.68
CA ASN A 256 -17.26 -2.80 21.08
C ASN A 256 -17.82 -3.77 20.04
N ASN A 257 -18.99 -3.51 19.49
CA ASN A 257 -19.58 -4.31 18.41
C ASN A 257 -18.70 -4.28 17.14
N ILE A 258 -18.05 -3.15 16.84
CA ILE A 258 -17.11 -3.03 15.69
C ILE A 258 -15.88 -3.88 15.92
N THR A 259 -15.38 -3.99 17.15
CA THR A 259 -14.25 -4.86 17.49
C THR A 259 -14.58 -6.33 17.23
N ASP A 260 -15.78 -6.77 17.57
CA ASP A 260 -16.22 -8.15 17.31
C ASP A 260 -16.37 -8.42 15.80
N ILE A 261 -16.90 -7.47 15.05
CA ILE A 261 -16.97 -7.58 13.57
C ILE A 261 -15.55 -7.67 12.99
N CYS A 262 -14.63 -6.83 13.47
CA CYS A 262 -13.23 -6.88 13.00
C CYS A 262 -12.58 -8.25 13.20
N LYS A 263 -12.85 -8.91 14.34
CA LYS A 263 -12.38 -10.27 14.62
C LYS A 263 -13.02 -11.29 13.70
N ALA A 264 -14.35 -11.27 13.52
CA ALA A 264 -15.07 -12.20 12.67
C ALA A 264 -14.65 -12.08 11.19
N THR A 265 -14.51 -10.84 10.68
CA THR A 265 -14.03 -10.57 9.33
C THR A 265 -12.58 -11.05 9.14
N GLY A 266 -11.72 -10.81 10.13
CA GLY A 266 -10.33 -11.30 10.13
C GLY A 266 -10.26 -12.82 10.11
N LEU A 267 -11.11 -13.51 10.89
CA LEU A 267 -11.21 -14.98 10.89
C LEU A 267 -11.68 -15.49 9.52
N PHE A 268 -12.71 -14.89 8.95
CA PHE A 268 -13.24 -15.27 7.64
C PHE A 268 -12.18 -15.12 6.54
N LEU A 269 -11.52 -13.97 6.46
CA LEU A 269 -10.43 -13.73 5.52
C LEU A 269 -9.31 -14.76 5.67
N SER A 270 -8.90 -15.01 6.92
CA SER A 270 -7.87 -16.00 7.25
C SER A 270 -8.25 -17.41 6.80
N SER A 271 -9.49 -17.82 6.99
CA SER A 271 -9.97 -19.15 6.60
C SER A 271 -9.99 -19.33 5.07
N ILE A 272 -10.36 -18.30 4.32
CA ILE A 272 -10.28 -18.32 2.83
C ILE A 272 -8.82 -18.39 2.38
N GLU A 273 -7.91 -17.61 2.99
CA GLU A 273 -6.48 -17.62 2.65
C GLU A 273 -5.87 -19.00 2.89
N ASP A 274 -6.21 -19.67 4.01
CA ASP A 274 -5.74 -21.01 4.35
C ASP A 274 -6.19 -22.06 3.32
N ILE A 275 -7.45 -22.00 2.84
CA ILE A 275 -7.94 -22.90 1.79
C ILE A 275 -7.21 -22.71 0.47
N LEU A 276 -6.98 -21.45 0.07
CA LEU A 276 -6.26 -21.14 -1.16
C LEU A 276 -4.79 -21.58 -1.10
N GLU A 277 -4.17 -21.56 0.08
CA GLU A 277 -2.81 -22.03 0.30
C GLU A 277 -2.72 -23.58 0.23
N ILE A 278 -3.73 -24.28 0.77
CA ILE A 278 -3.80 -25.74 0.78
C ILE A 278 -4.19 -26.33 -0.58
N ALA A 279 -4.96 -25.61 -1.39
CA ALA A 279 -5.44 -26.10 -2.69
C ALA A 279 -4.30 -26.16 -3.71
N GLU A 280 -3.55 -27.28 -3.72
CA GLU A 280 -2.53 -27.59 -4.74
C GLU A 280 -3.21 -27.86 -6.09
N ASP A 281 -3.09 -26.96 -7.09
CA ASP A 281 -3.53 -27.12 -8.50
C ASP A 281 -4.97 -27.59 -8.75
N LYS A 282 -5.80 -27.82 -7.73
CA LYS A 282 -7.24 -28.03 -7.86
C LYS A 282 -7.96 -26.70 -7.64
N SER A 283 -9.01 -26.43 -8.39
CA SER A 283 -9.85 -25.26 -8.16
C SER A 283 -10.29 -25.21 -6.69
N ALA A 284 -9.73 -24.28 -5.93
CA ALA A 284 -10.09 -24.11 -4.52
C ALA A 284 -11.58 -23.79 -4.43
N THR A 285 -12.30 -24.49 -3.58
CA THR A 285 -13.72 -24.25 -3.30
C THR A 285 -13.88 -23.72 -1.88
N VAL A 286 -14.68 -22.69 -1.68
CA VAL A 286 -14.83 -21.99 -0.40
C VAL A 286 -16.15 -22.25 0.30
N GLY A 287 -17.09 -22.98 -0.32
CA GLY A 287 -18.42 -23.23 0.21
C GLY A 287 -18.41 -23.89 1.58
N CYS A 288 -17.61 -24.95 1.77
CA CYS A 288 -17.52 -25.65 3.05
C CYS A 288 -16.96 -24.74 4.17
N CYS A 289 -16.00 -23.85 3.86
CA CYS A 289 -15.47 -22.92 4.85
C CYS A 289 -16.53 -21.91 5.30
N ILE A 290 -17.31 -21.37 4.35
CA ILE A 290 -18.38 -20.43 4.67
C ILE A 290 -19.46 -21.14 5.50
N GLU A 291 -19.76 -22.40 5.18
CA GLU A 291 -20.70 -23.24 5.93
C GLU A 291 -20.28 -23.45 7.36
N GLU A 292 -19.02 -23.84 7.62
CA GLU A 292 -18.46 -24.02 8.97
C GLU A 292 -18.60 -22.73 9.81
N LEU A 293 -18.30 -21.57 9.23
CA LEU A 293 -18.42 -20.28 9.91
C LEU A 293 -19.88 -19.87 10.14
N ALA A 294 -20.77 -20.21 9.21
CA ALA A 294 -22.21 -19.97 9.38
C ALA A 294 -22.81 -20.85 10.46
N GLU A 295 -22.44 -22.15 10.52
CA GLU A 295 -22.85 -23.08 11.59
C GLU A 295 -22.29 -22.68 12.96
N ALA A 296 -21.06 -22.16 13.02
CA ALA A 296 -20.46 -21.62 14.23
C ALA A 296 -21.07 -20.28 14.67
N ALA A 297 -22.05 -19.73 13.93
CA ALA A 297 -22.71 -18.45 14.21
C ALA A 297 -21.76 -17.24 14.24
N GLU A 298 -20.63 -17.30 13.54
CA GLU A 298 -19.65 -16.19 13.48
C GLU A 298 -20.23 -14.94 12.81
N PHE A 299 -21.21 -15.09 11.90
CA PHE A 299 -21.91 -13.96 11.26
C PHE A 299 -22.95 -13.28 12.16
N ASP A 300 -23.30 -13.82 13.32
CA ASP A 300 -24.29 -13.23 14.23
C ASP A 300 -23.84 -11.87 14.81
N VAL A 301 -22.55 -11.60 14.76
CA VAL A 301 -22.00 -10.28 15.16
C VAL A 301 -22.60 -9.14 14.33
N PHE A 302 -22.90 -9.37 13.05
CA PHE A 302 -23.53 -8.39 12.19
C PHE A 302 -24.99 -8.13 12.58
N ALA A 303 -25.71 -9.17 13.03
CA ALA A 303 -27.09 -9.02 13.52
C ALA A 303 -27.16 -8.14 14.78
N ARG A 304 -26.24 -8.36 15.72
CA ARG A 304 -26.11 -7.51 16.94
C ARG A 304 -25.81 -6.07 16.56
N TYR A 305 -24.83 -5.85 15.67
CA TYR A 305 -24.46 -4.53 15.19
C TYR A 305 -25.62 -3.80 14.52
N ALA A 306 -26.35 -4.48 13.62
CA ALA A 306 -27.50 -3.91 12.93
C ALA A 306 -28.59 -3.43 13.88
N ASN A 307 -28.85 -4.17 14.96
CA ASN A 307 -29.81 -3.79 15.98
C ASN A 307 -29.38 -2.52 16.71
N ASP A 308 -28.10 -2.35 16.98
CA ASP A 308 -27.59 -1.20 17.74
C ASP A 308 -27.48 0.06 16.86
N ILE A 309 -26.98 -0.05 15.62
CA ILE A 309 -26.80 1.09 14.71
C ILE A 309 -28.14 1.71 14.26
N VAL A 310 -29.22 0.92 14.23
CA VAL A 310 -30.57 1.40 13.89
C VAL A 310 -31.18 2.21 15.03
N LYS A 311 -30.72 2.06 16.28
CA LYS A 311 -31.22 2.85 17.42
C LYS A 311 -30.94 4.33 17.20
N LYS A 312 -31.99 5.13 17.07
CA LYS A 312 -31.88 6.61 16.89
C LYS A 312 -31.09 7.28 18.01
N GLN A 313 -31.07 6.71 19.22
CA GLN A 313 -30.35 7.23 20.37
C GLN A 313 -28.85 7.33 20.12
N CYS A 314 -28.19 6.28 19.64
CA CYS A 314 -26.73 6.29 19.37
C CYS A 314 -26.35 7.39 18.38
N ARG A 315 -27.12 7.54 17.29
CA ARG A 315 -26.89 8.57 16.28
C ARG A 315 -27.10 9.98 16.82
N ASN A 316 -28.16 10.20 17.58
CA ASN A 316 -28.46 11.50 18.14
C ASN A 316 -27.43 11.93 19.19
N ILE A 317 -26.95 11.01 20.03
CA ILE A 317 -25.89 11.29 21.01
C ILE A 317 -24.61 11.73 20.29
N PHE A 318 -24.20 11.01 19.26
CA PHE A 318 -23.03 11.36 18.49
C PHE A 318 -23.16 12.73 17.82
N TRP A 319 -24.29 13.01 17.14
CA TRP A 319 -24.54 14.32 16.51
C TRP A 319 -24.59 15.46 17.51
N ASN A 320 -25.24 15.26 18.66
CA ASN A 320 -25.29 16.25 19.71
C ASN A 320 -23.92 16.53 20.33
N LEU A 321 -23.08 15.51 20.40
CA LEU A 321 -21.71 15.61 20.90
C LEU A 321 -20.82 16.44 19.97
N ILE A 322 -20.84 16.13 18.69
CA ILE A 322 -20.04 16.87 17.67
C ILE A 322 -20.53 18.31 17.52
N GLY A 323 -21.81 18.54 17.72
CA GLY A 323 -22.43 19.88 17.67
C GLY A 323 -22.03 20.82 18.82
N LYS A 324 -21.38 20.31 19.87
CA LYS A 324 -20.90 21.17 20.97
C LYS A 324 -19.71 22.02 20.47
N PRO A 325 -19.73 23.36 20.70
CA PRO A 325 -18.66 24.25 20.21
C PRO A 325 -17.26 23.86 20.71
N GLU A 326 -17.19 23.38 21.97
CA GLU A 326 -15.92 22.92 22.58
C GLU A 326 -15.32 21.73 21.84
N VAL A 327 -16.16 20.71 21.58
CA VAL A 327 -15.75 19.50 20.84
C VAL A 327 -15.40 19.85 19.38
N SER A 328 -16.21 20.72 18.76
CA SER A 328 -15.95 21.19 17.38
C SER A 328 -14.59 21.90 17.25
N ASN A 329 -14.22 22.74 18.24
CA ASN A 329 -12.92 23.43 18.26
C ASN A 329 -11.75 22.46 18.48
N LEU A 330 -11.92 21.47 19.35
CA LEU A 330 -10.90 20.42 19.58
C LEU A 330 -10.71 19.55 18.33
N LEU A 331 -11.78 19.15 17.66
CA LEU A 331 -11.70 18.44 16.37
C LEU A 331 -11.00 19.28 15.28
N GLN A 332 -11.23 20.60 15.28
CA GLN A 332 -10.54 21.52 14.37
C GLN A 332 -9.04 21.59 14.66
N SER A 333 -8.63 21.51 15.93
CA SER A 333 -7.22 21.57 16.34
C SER A 333 -6.45 20.31 15.94
N ALA A 334 -7.11 19.18 15.73
CA ALA A 334 -6.49 17.97 15.20
C ALA A 334 -5.99 18.14 13.76
N GLY A 335 -6.48 19.16 13.05
CA GLY A 335 -6.02 19.51 11.71
C GLY A 335 -6.53 18.58 10.59
N TYR A 336 -6.01 18.75 9.38
CA TYR A 336 -6.18 17.86 8.22
C TYR A 336 -7.59 17.56 7.73
N GLY A 337 -8.58 18.40 8.06
CA GLY A 337 -9.97 18.10 7.74
C GLY A 337 -10.56 16.99 8.64
N PHE A 338 -9.94 16.72 9.79
CA PHE A 338 -10.41 15.68 10.72
C PHE A 338 -11.81 15.97 11.26
N LYS A 339 -12.14 17.24 11.51
CA LYS A 339 -13.48 17.67 11.90
C LYS A 339 -14.53 17.29 10.85
N GLU A 340 -14.26 17.59 9.59
CA GLU A 340 -15.12 17.24 8.47
C GLU A 340 -15.19 15.71 8.29
N ALA A 341 -14.08 15.01 8.47
CA ALA A 341 -14.05 13.55 8.43
C ALA A 341 -14.91 12.92 9.51
N VAL A 342 -14.84 13.40 10.75
CA VAL A 342 -15.69 12.93 11.85
C VAL A 342 -17.16 13.27 11.60
N LYS A 343 -17.46 14.43 11.02
CA LYS A 343 -18.83 14.87 10.77
C LYS A 343 -19.49 14.15 9.60
N TYR A 344 -18.78 13.85 8.51
CA TYR A 344 -19.36 13.38 7.26
C TYR A 344 -18.88 11.98 6.82
N TYR A 345 -17.58 11.67 6.98
CA TYR A 345 -17.03 10.40 6.53
C TYR A 345 -17.21 9.29 7.57
N PHE A 346 -16.95 9.55 8.83
CA PHE A 346 -17.07 8.58 9.91
C PHE A 346 -18.49 7.96 10.03
N PRO A 347 -19.60 8.73 9.95
CA PRO A 347 -20.94 8.13 9.95
C PRO A 347 -21.18 7.17 8.77
N LYS A 348 -20.54 7.41 7.61
CA LYS A 348 -20.58 6.50 6.47
C LYS A 348 -19.82 5.21 6.75
N LEU A 349 -18.64 5.32 7.37
CA LEU A 349 -17.85 4.16 7.81
C LEU A 349 -18.62 3.29 8.81
N LEU A 350 -19.37 3.89 9.74
CA LEU A 350 -20.21 3.17 10.69
C LEU A 350 -21.34 2.35 10.01
N LEU A 351 -21.74 2.67 8.80
CA LEU A 351 -22.71 1.90 8.05
C LEU A 351 -22.07 0.78 7.20
N LEU A 352 -20.76 0.82 7.06
CA LEU A 352 -20.01 -0.11 6.18
C LEU A 352 -20.22 -1.59 6.56
N PRO A 353 -20.21 -2.02 7.85
CA PRO A 353 -20.45 -3.41 8.21
C PRO A 353 -21.83 -3.91 7.78
N LEU A 354 -22.85 -3.06 7.88
CA LEU A 354 -24.20 -3.41 7.43
C LEU A 354 -24.24 -3.68 5.93
N TRP A 355 -23.56 -2.84 5.15
CA TRP A 355 -23.43 -2.97 3.69
C TRP A 355 -22.67 -4.20 3.27
N HIS A 356 -21.54 -4.41 3.92
CA HIS A 356 -20.66 -5.51 3.61
C HIS A 356 -21.33 -6.87 3.88
N CYS A 357 -22.09 -6.96 4.97
CA CYS A 357 -22.91 -8.16 5.24
C CYS A 357 -23.94 -8.43 4.13
N ILE A 358 -24.54 -7.39 3.55
CA ILE A 358 -25.46 -7.55 2.41
C ILE A 358 -24.70 -8.07 1.16
N LEU A 359 -23.46 -7.64 0.95
CA LEU A 359 -22.63 -8.14 -0.14
C LEU A 359 -22.32 -9.64 -0.03
N TYR A 360 -22.21 -10.21 1.18
CA TYR A 360 -21.99 -11.65 1.35
C TYR A 360 -23.06 -12.48 0.62
N PHE A 361 -24.33 -12.08 0.71
CA PHE A 361 -25.41 -12.80 0.05
C PHE A 361 -25.31 -12.77 -1.48
N GLU A 362 -24.80 -11.67 -2.03
CA GLU A 362 -24.54 -11.58 -3.47
C GLU A 362 -23.32 -12.43 -3.86
N TYR A 363 -22.25 -12.43 -3.05
CA TYR A 363 -21.10 -13.31 -3.27
C TYR A 363 -21.49 -14.78 -3.22
N ILE A 364 -22.25 -15.23 -2.19
CA ILE A 364 -22.71 -16.59 -2.03
C ILE A 364 -23.51 -17.02 -3.27
N LYS A 365 -24.43 -16.19 -3.74
CA LYS A 365 -25.24 -16.45 -4.93
C LYS A 365 -24.40 -16.62 -6.20
N ILE A 366 -23.43 -15.73 -6.42
CA ILE A 366 -22.56 -15.81 -7.61
C ILE A 366 -21.62 -17.02 -7.51
N LEU A 367 -21.05 -17.29 -6.35
CA LEU A 367 -20.21 -18.45 -6.11
C LEU A 367 -20.99 -19.75 -6.35
N HIS A 368 -22.23 -19.84 -5.87
CA HIS A 368 -23.10 -21.00 -6.12
C HIS A 368 -23.33 -21.23 -7.63
N GLN A 369 -23.57 -20.15 -8.41
CA GLN A 369 -23.77 -20.23 -9.85
C GLN A 369 -22.52 -20.70 -10.61
N LEU A 370 -21.34 -20.25 -10.17
CA LEU A 370 -20.05 -20.49 -10.83
C LEU A 370 -19.29 -21.69 -10.26
N SER A 371 -19.77 -22.31 -9.19
CA SER A 371 -19.06 -23.40 -8.50
C SER A 371 -18.76 -24.58 -9.44
N PRO A 372 -17.49 -25.02 -9.44
CA PRO A 372 -17.04 -26.15 -10.25
C PRO A 372 -17.42 -27.52 -9.66
N SER A 373 -17.85 -27.57 -8.40
CA SER A 373 -18.09 -28.79 -7.64
C SER A 373 -19.53 -28.88 -7.14
N GLN A 374 -20.14 -30.07 -7.23
CA GLN A 374 -21.48 -30.31 -6.69
C GLN A 374 -21.51 -30.19 -5.17
N LEU A 375 -20.46 -30.67 -4.49
CA LEU A 375 -20.34 -30.55 -3.03
C LEU A 375 -20.29 -29.08 -2.59
N ASP A 376 -19.51 -28.26 -3.28
CA ASP A 376 -19.43 -26.82 -3.00
C ASP A 376 -20.77 -26.10 -3.19
N LYS A 377 -21.55 -26.51 -4.22
CA LYS A 377 -22.92 -25.99 -4.42
C LYS A 377 -23.84 -26.34 -3.27
N GLU A 378 -23.78 -27.59 -2.80
CA GLU A 378 -24.56 -28.06 -1.65
C GLU A 378 -24.23 -27.30 -0.38
N CYS A 379 -22.92 -27.10 -0.10
CA CYS A 379 -22.47 -26.26 1.01
C CYS A 379 -22.99 -24.83 0.90
N LEU A 380 -22.86 -24.18 -0.27
CA LEU A 380 -23.34 -22.82 -0.49
C LEU A 380 -24.86 -22.69 -0.39
N GLU A 381 -25.63 -23.70 -0.80
CA GLU A 381 -27.08 -23.74 -0.63
C GLU A 381 -27.45 -23.85 0.87
N GLN A 382 -26.74 -24.65 1.64
CA GLN A 382 -26.93 -24.74 3.10
C GLN A 382 -26.59 -23.41 3.78
N VAL A 383 -25.49 -22.75 3.39
CA VAL A 383 -25.12 -21.39 3.86
C VAL A 383 -26.23 -20.40 3.61
N GLU A 384 -26.84 -20.38 2.40
CA GLU A 384 -27.96 -19.50 2.08
C GLU A 384 -29.15 -19.76 3.03
N GLY A 385 -29.44 -21.04 3.32
CA GLY A 385 -30.48 -21.43 4.26
C GLY A 385 -30.22 -20.95 5.69
N ILE A 386 -29.00 -21.17 6.21
CA ILE A 386 -28.59 -20.78 7.57
C ILE A 386 -28.59 -19.25 7.73
N LEU A 387 -28.07 -18.51 6.76
CA LEU A 387 -27.94 -17.05 6.83
C LEU A 387 -29.19 -16.26 6.40
N ARG A 388 -30.24 -16.92 5.95
CA ARG A 388 -31.48 -16.27 5.50
C ARG A 388 -32.13 -15.36 6.58
N PRO A 389 -32.21 -15.73 7.87
CA PRO A 389 -32.70 -14.83 8.91
C PRO A 389 -31.85 -13.54 9.04
N LEU A 390 -30.53 -13.68 8.96
CA LEU A 390 -29.59 -12.57 8.96
C LEU A 390 -29.82 -11.64 7.77
N GLN A 391 -30.01 -12.19 6.55
CA GLN A 391 -30.31 -11.42 5.36
C GLN A 391 -31.56 -10.56 5.50
N LEU A 392 -32.65 -11.13 6.03
CA LEU A 392 -33.89 -10.39 6.26
C LEU A 392 -33.70 -9.27 7.28
N GLN A 393 -32.95 -9.53 8.35
CA GLN A 393 -32.62 -8.54 9.35
C GLN A 393 -31.76 -7.39 8.82
N MET A 394 -30.72 -7.71 8.04
CA MET A 394 -29.86 -6.71 7.38
C MET A 394 -30.64 -5.83 6.42
N THR A 395 -31.49 -6.42 5.58
CA THR A 395 -32.34 -5.69 4.65
C THR A 395 -33.33 -4.78 5.38
N SER A 396 -33.95 -5.26 6.49
CA SER A 396 -34.82 -4.44 7.34
C SER A 396 -34.07 -3.27 7.99
N ALA A 397 -32.86 -3.53 8.49
CA ALA A 397 -32.03 -2.50 9.09
C ALA A 397 -31.60 -1.43 8.06
N ALA A 398 -31.20 -1.86 6.86
CA ALA A 398 -30.85 -0.98 5.75
C ALA A 398 -32.01 -0.04 5.36
N ASN A 399 -33.22 -0.55 5.29
CA ASN A 399 -34.40 0.25 4.99
C ASN A 399 -34.72 1.29 6.08
N LYS A 400 -34.48 0.95 7.36
CA LYS A 400 -34.71 1.87 8.50
C LYS A 400 -33.69 3.01 8.59
N VAL A 401 -32.49 2.79 8.06
CA VAL A 401 -31.41 3.79 8.13
C VAL A 401 -31.48 4.78 6.97
N ASN A 402 -32.44 4.65 6.04
CA ASN A 402 -32.53 5.45 4.81
C ASN A 402 -31.20 5.49 4.06
N LEU A 403 -30.63 4.32 3.86
CA LEU A 403 -29.43 4.20 3.08
C LEU A 403 -29.72 4.67 1.64
N PRO A 404 -28.79 5.39 0.98
CA PRO A 404 -29.04 5.89 -0.38
C PRO A 404 -29.40 4.74 -1.33
N ASP A 405 -30.31 5.00 -2.28
CA ASP A 405 -30.78 4.04 -3.29
C ASP A 405 -29.65 3.42 -4.15
N ASN A 406 -28.47 4.01 -4.11
CA ASN A 406 -27.25 3.53 -4.76
C ASN A 406 -26.81 2.12 -4.29
N VAL A 407 -27.40 1.57 -3.26
CA VAL A 407 -27.18 0.17 -2.81
C VAL A 407 -27.59 -0.85 -3.86
N LYS A 408 -28.67 -0.59 -4.54
CA LYS A 408 -29.10 -1.45 -5.66
C LYS A 408 -28.08 -1.42 -6.82
N GLU A 409 -27.36 -0.33 -6.99
CA GLU A 409 -26.22 -0.22 -7.92
C GLU A 409 -24.94 -0.85 -7.36
N PHE A 410 -24.79 -0.99 -6.03
CA PHE A 410 -23.64 -1.65 -5.40
C PHE A 410 -23.62 -3.16 -5.69
N GLY A 411 -24.75 -3.85 -5.77
CA GLY A 411 -24.83 -5.25 -6.18
C GLY A 411 -24.24 -5.54 -7.57
N LEU A 412 -24.09 -4.51 -8.41
CA LEU A 412 -23.38 -4.59 -9.70
C LEU A 412 -21.86 -4.31 -9.58
N LYS A 413 -21.38 -3.94 -8.39
CA LYS A 413 -19.99 -3.47 -8.15
C LYS A 413 -19.14 -4.46 -7.35
N ILE A 414 -19.53 -5.72 -7.28
CA ILE A 414 -18.79 -6.77 -6.55
C ILE A 414 -17.39 -6.96 -7.13
N ASN A 415 -17.17 -6.74 -8.41
CA ASN A 415 -15.87 -6.92 -9.04
C ASN A 415 -15.13 -5.59 -9.23
N ALA A 416 -13.87 -5.47 -8.79
CA ALA A 416 -13.03 -4.31 -9.06
C ALA A 416 -12.86 -4.05 -10.57
N THR A 417 -12.79 -5.11 -11.39
CA THR A 417 -12.71 -5.03 -12.86
C THR A 417 -13.97 -4.43 -13.50
N PRO A 418 -15.21 -4.87 -13.17
CA PRO A 418 -16.43 -4.20 -13.63
C PRO A 418 -16.58 -2.76 -13.13
N ARG A 419 -16.17 -2.43 -11.90
CA ARG A 419 -16.15 -1.03 -11.41
C ARG A 419 -15.30 -0.15 -12.32
N ARG A 420 -14.12 -0.63 -12.68
CA ARG A 420 -13.20 0.08 -13.58
C ARG A 420 -13.76 0.18 -15.00
N LEU A 421 -14.37 -0.87 -15.52
CA LEU A 421 -15.01 -0.86 -16.83
C LEU A 421 -16.21 0.09 -16.88
N LEU A 422 -17.07 0.08 -15.85
CA LEU A 422 -18.17 1.04 -15.70
C LEU A 422 -17.68 2.48 -15.59
N ALA A 423 -16.58 2.72 -14.87
CA ALA A 423 -15.97 4.03 -14.83
C ALA A 423 -15.47 4.46 -16.21
N ILE A 424 -14.82 3.58 -16.96
CA ILE A 424 -14.34 3.85 -18.32
C ILE A 424 -15.51 4.07 -19.29
N GLU A 425 -16.59 3.25 -19.23
CA GLU A 425 -17.79 3.45 -20.04
C GLU A 425 -18.44 4.80 -19.73
N LYS A 426 -18.58 5.13 -18.43
CA LYS A 426 -19.14 6.42 -17.99
C LYS A 426 -18.25 7.59 -18.40
N LEU A 427 -16.94 7.44 -18.31
CA LEU A 427 -15.97 8.42 -18.79
C LEU A 427 -16.10 8.68 -20.30
N ASN A 428 -16.17 7.61 -21.08
CA ASN A 428 -16.33 7.72 -22.54
C ASN A 428 -17.67 8.35 -22.93
N GLU A 429 -18.75 8.02 -22.22
CA GLU A 429 -20.06 8.65 -22.39
C GLU A 429 -19.99 10.15 -22.07
N MET A 430 -19.40 10.51 -20.93
CA MET A 430 -19.26 11.89 -20.48
C MET A 430 -18.33 12.71 -21.38
N GLN A 431 -17.24 12.13 -21.89
CA GLN A 431 -16.34 12.79 -22.83
C GLN A 431 -17.06 13.19 -24.12
N LYS A 432 -18.01 12.36 -24.60
CA LYS A 432 -18.84 12.70 -25.76
C LYS A 432 -19.91 13.76 -25.43
N ALA A 433 -20.43 13.73 -24.19
CA ALA A 433 -21.50 14.62 -23.75
C ALA A 433 -21.02 16.00 -23.29
N ILE A 434 -19.73 16.16 -22.92
CA ILE A 434 -19.17 17.38 -22.32
C ILE A 434 -18.25 18.10 -23.31
N ASP A 435 -18.65 19.30 -23.74
CA ASP A 435 -17.81 20.20 -24.53
C ASP A 435 -16.76 20.88 -23.65
N GLY A 436 -15.50 20.90 -24.12
CA GLY A 436 -14.36 21.52 -23.44
C GLY A 436 -13.66 20.62 -22.42
N TRP A 437 -13.95 19.32 -22.41
CA TRP A 437 -13.19 18.33 -21.66
C TRP A 437 -12.34 17.48 -22.62
N ASP A 438 -11.03 17.57 -22.49
CA ASP A 438 -10.05 16.89 -23.35
C ASP A 438 -9.78 15.43 -22.96
N GLY A 439 -10.34 14.97 -21.85
CA GLY A 439 -10.21 13.58 -21.39
C GLY A 439 -8.79 13.19 -20.95
N LYS A 440 -7.83 14.11 -20.87
CA LYS A 440 -6.43 13.84 -20.47
C LYS A 440 -6.29 13.30 -19.04
N ASP A 441 -7.33 13.47 -18.21
CA ASP A 441 -7.35 12.98 -16.83
C ASP A 441 -7.79 11.50 -16.71
N MET A 442 -8.20 10.90 -17.83
CA MET A 442 -8.60 9.50 -17.85
C MET A 442 -7.40 8.60 -17.52
N GLY A 443 -7.59 7.71 -16.56
CA GLY A 443 -6.56 6.77 -16.12
C GLY A 443 -5.66 7.27 -14.98
N GLN A 444 -5.61 8.56 -14.70
CA GLN A 444 -4.84 9.11 -13.57
C GLN A 444 -5.69 9.46 -12.36
N CYS A 445 -6.85 10.11 -12.60
CA CYS A 445 -7.72 10.64 -11.55
C CYS A 445 -9.17 10.15 -11.67
N CYS A 446 -9.44 9.22 -12.58
CA CYS A 446 -10.78 8.75 -12.91
C CYS A 446 -10.79 7.23 -13.03
N THR A 447 -10.42 6.51 -11.96
CA THR A 447 -10.46 5.04 -11.93
C THR A 447 -11.79 4.52 -11.43
N GLU A 448 -12.54 5.34 -10.67
CA GLU A 448 -13.84 4.99 -10.13
C GLU A 448 -14.83 6.16 -10.28
N PHE A 449 -16.04 5.87 -10.76
CA PHE A 449 -17.14 6.82 -10.75
C PHE A 449 -17.83 6.79 -9.37
N ILE A 450 -17.93 7.93 -8.72
CA ILE A 450 -18.48 8.03 -7.35
C ILE A 450 -19.92 8.52 -7.35
N ARG A 451 -20.18 9.69 -7.96
CA ARG A 451 -21.48 10.34 -7.89
C ARG A 451 -21.71 11.33 -9.03
N GLU A 452 -22.96 11.49 -9.43
CA GLU A 452 -23.40 12.65 -10.22
C GLU A 452 -24.66 13.28 -9.59
N GLY A 453 -24.87 14.56 -9.83
CA GLY A 453 -26.05 15.27 -9.33
C GLY A 453 -26.07 16.74 -9.73
N LEU A 454 -27.12 17.41 -9.35
CA LEU A 454 -27.28 18.84 -9.59
C LEU A 454 -26.90 19.63 -8.32
N LEU A 455 -25.99 20.59 -8.49
CA LEU A 455 -25.59 21.54 -7.44
C LEU A 455 -25.75 22.97 -7.95
N ILE A 456 -26.02 23.90 -7.07
CA ILE A 456 -26.13 25.31 -7.39
C ILE A 456 -24.82 26.00 -7.05
N LYS A 457 -24.13 26.55 -8.06
CA LYS A 457 -22.95 27.38 -7.82
C LYS A 457 -23.37 28.82 -7.54
N VAL A 458 -22.84 29.38 -6.43
CA VAL A 458 -23.02 30.78 -6.05
C VAL A 458 -21.81 31.58 -6.50
N SER A 459 -22.01 32.73 -7.15
CA SER A 459 -20.91 33.61 -7.56
C SER A 459 -20.32 34.34 -6.34
N SER A 460 -19.02 34.69 -6.41
CA SER A 460 -18.28 35.38 -5.33
C SER A 460 -18.89 36.71 -4.84
N GLY A 461 -19.90 37.24 -5.51
CA GLY A 461 -20.65 38.42 -5.08
C GLY A 461 -22.03 38.11 -4.52
N GLY A 462 -22.41 36.86 -4.28
CA GLY A 462 -23.69 36.44 -3.69
C GLY A 462 -24.94 36.64 -4.55
N LYS A 463 -24.86 37.41 -5.65
CA LYS A 463 -26.01 37.89 -6.42
C LYS A 463 -26.45 36.99 -7.60
N ARG A 464 -25.66 36.00 -7.99
CA ARG A 464 -25.96 35.13 -9.12
C ARG A 464 -25.79 33.66 -8.74
N CYS A 465 -26.86 32.90 -8.87
CA CYS A 465 -26.87 31.46 -8.72
C CYS A 465 -26.93 30.80 -10.12
N SER A 466 -26.24 29.70 -10.31
CA SER A 466 -26.27 28.94 -11.56
C SER A 466 -26.17 27.46 -11.28
N GLU A 467 -27.10 26.73 -11.87
CA GLU A 467 -27.15 25.28 -11.78
C GLU A 467 -25.95 24.66 -12.50
N ARG A 468 -25.37 23.64 -11.88
CA ARG A 468 -24.27 22.82 -12.41
C ARG A 468 -24.61 21.36 -12.30
N LYS A 469 -24.38 20.59 -13.35
CA LYS A 469 -24.25 19.15 -13.25
C LYS A 469 -22.86 18.86 -12.69
N ALA A 470 -22.81 18.33 -11.49
CA ALA A 470 -21.58 17.91 -10.81
C ALA A 470 -21.38 16.43 -11.05
N ILE A 471 -20.17 16.04 -11.45
CA ILE A 471 -19.78 14.65 -11.72
C ILE A 471 -18.49 14.40 -10.96
N LEU A 472 -18.52 13.46 -10.02
CA LEU A 472 -17.43 13.14 -9.11
C LEU A 472 -16.84 11.78 -9.47
N PHE A 473 -15.55 11.78 -9.72
CA PHE A 473 -14.69 10.59 -9.80
C PHE A 473 -13.77 10.54 -8.58
N ASP A 474 -13.03 9.46 -8.43
CA ASP A 474 -12.11 9.24 -7.30
C ASP A 474 -11.01 10.31 -7.13
N GLY A 475 -10.66 11.05 -8.17
CA GLY A 475 -9.65 12.12 -8.11
C GLY A 475 -10.10 13.49 -8.58
N VAL A 476 -11.26 13.60 -9.26
CA VAL A 476 -11.67 14.86 -9.88
C VAL A 476 -13.18 15.11 -9.78
N LEU A 477 -13.54 16.36 -9.53
CA LEU A 477 -14.91 16.88 -9.64
C LEU A 477 -15.05 17.77 -10.86
N LEU A 478 -15.95 17.41 -11.77
CA LEU A 478 -16.29 18.19 -12.93
C LEU A 478 -17.62 18.96 -12.68
N LEU A 479 -17.61 20.27 -12.91
CA LEU A 479 -18.78 21.12 -12.82
C LEU A 479 -19.16 21.60 -14.23
N CYS A 480 -20.27 21.11 -14.75
CA CYS A 480 -20.74 21.33 -16.09
C CYS A 480 -22.01 22.20 -16.13
N LYS A 481 -22.15 23.00 -17.16
CA LYS A 481 -23.37 23.78 -17.42
C LYS A 481 -24.13 23.14 -18.58
N SER A 482 -25.47 22.95 -18.46
CA SER A 482 -26.32 22.51 -19.55
C SER A 482 -26.29 23.48 -20.75
N ASN A 483 -26.11 22.96 -21.94
CA ASN A 483 -26.16 23.72 -23.18
C ASN A 483 -27.62 23.88 -23.66
N ASN A 484 -28.44 24.68 -22.93
CA ASN A 484 -29.78 25.04 -23.33
C ASN A 484 -29.75 25.97 -24.57
N ARG A 485 -29.43 25.46 -25.73
CA ARG A 485 -29.82 26.14 -26.98
C ARG A 485 -31.29 25.83 -27.22
N ARG A 486 -32.17 26.82 -26.98
CA ARG A 486 -33.53 26.81 -27.48
C ARG A 486 -33.44 26.53 -28.99
N THR A 487 -33.91 25.39 -29.41
CA THR A 487 -34.11 25.04 -30.82
C THR A 487 -35.17 25.99 -31.42
N SER A 488 -34.74 27.12 -31.96
CA SER A 488 -35.51 27.77 -33.02
C SER A 488 -35.32 26.92 -34.25
N VAL A 489 -36.40 26.24 -34.63
CA VAL A 489 -36.50 25.46 -35.80
C VAL A 489 -36.10 26.29 -37.02
N SER A 490 -35.01 25.94 -37.68
CA SER A 490 -34.78 26.14 -39.10
C SER A 490 -34.17 24.87 -39.66
N VAL A 491 -35.00 24.23 -40.46
CA VAL A 491 -34.69 23.07 -41.31
C VAL A 491 -33.56 23.48 -42.25
N SER A 492 -32.44 22.84 -42.18
CA SER A 492 -31.53 22.42 -43.25
C SER A 492 -30.08 22.43 -42.80
N SER A 493 -29.55 21.28 -42.51
CA SER A 493 -28.29 20.71 -43.04
C SER A 493 -27.87 19.52 -42.18
N GLN A 494 -27.91 18.37 -42.79
CA GLN A 494 -27.18 17.18 -42.34
C GLN A 494 -25.71 17.52 -42.33
N LEU A 495 -25.14 17.65 -41.12
CA LEU A 495 -23.72 17.50 -40.87
C LEU A 495 -23.54 16.80 -39.50
N VAL A 496 -22.93 15.65 -39.56
CA VAL A 496 -22.57 14.74 -38.50
C VAL A 496 -21.64 15.48 -37.54
N GLY A 497 -22.17 15.84 -36.38
CA GLY A 497 -21.38 16.39 -35.26
C GLY A 497 -22.32 16.37 -34.05
N GLY A 498 -22.18 15.35 -33.17
CA GLY A 498 -22.97 15.21 -31.96
C GLY A 498 -22.91 16.49 -31.14
N LEU A 499 -24.08 17.14 -30.91
CA LEU A 499 -24.20 18.31 -30.04
C LEU A 499 -23.96 17.84 -28.60
N SER A 500 -22.86 18.28 -28.00
CA SER A 500 -22.55 18.04 -26.59
C SER A 500 -23.64 18.65 -25.69
N GLU A 501 -24.20 17.85 -24.79
CA GLU A 501 -25.29 18.25 -23.88
C GLU A 501 -24.80 19.25 -22.82
N PHE A 502 -23.55 19.18 -22.43
CA PHE A 502 -22.97 19.93 -21.33
C PHE A 502 -21.71 20.68 -21.79
N LYS A 503 -21.42 21.80 -21.14
CA LYS A 503 -20.17 22.53 -21.27
C LYS A 503 -19.41 22.53 -19.95
N LEU A 504 -18.16 22.06 -19.94
CA LEU A 504 -17.30 22.11 -18.78
C LEU A 504 -17.04 23.56 -18.34
N LYS A 505 -17.16 23.81 -17.05
CA LYS A 505 -16.91 25.13 -16.43
C LYS A 505 -15.77 25.11 -15.46
N GLU A 506 -15.76 24.15 -14.58
CA GLU A 506 -14.70 23.98 -13.58
C GLU A 506 -14.29 22.49 -13.52
N LYS A 507 -12.98 22.28 -13.37
CA LYS A 507 -12.34 20.99 -13.11
C LYS A 507 -11.55 21.13 -11.82
N LEU A 508 -11.92 20.37 -10.79
CA LEU A 508 -11.36 20.48 -9.45
C LEU A 508 -10.76 19.13 -9.06
N PHE A 509 -9.45 19.08 -8.87
CA PHE A 509 -8.75 17.89 -8.39
C PHE A 509 -8.93 17.78 -6.87
N ILE A 510 -9.62 16.75 -6.42
CA ILE A 510 -10.06 16.59 -5.03
C ILE A 510 -8.89 16.60 -4.04
N ARG A 511 -7.74 16.07 -4.44
CA ARG A 511 -6.54 16.05 -3.59
C ARG A 511 -5.82 17.41 -3.49
N LYS A 512 -6.09 18.34 -4.42
CA LYS A 512 -5.49 19.69 -4.46
C LYS A 512 -6.38 20.78 -3.88
N VAL A 513 -7.51 20.44 -3.30
CA VAL A 513 -8.47 21.41 -2.77
C VAL A 513 -8.66 21.21 -1.27
N GLU A 514 -9.06 22.26 -0.59
CA GLU A 514 -9.60 22.21 0.76
C GLU A 514 -11.13 22.17 0.66
N ILE A 515 -11.76 21.29 1.47
CA ILE A 515 -13.21 21.14 1.54
C ILE A 515 -13.67 21.73 2.85
N ILE A 516 -14.48 22.78 2.76
CA ILE A 516 -14.90 23.57 3.92
C ILE A 516 -16.42 23.45 4.08
N ASP A 517 -16.83 22.92 5.23
CA ASP A 517 -18.23 22.97 5.64
C ASP A 517 -18.59 24.40 6.07
N ARG A 518 -19.67 24.90 5.55
CA ARG A 518 -20.20 26.23 5.94
C ARG A 518 -21.49 26.04 6.75
N GLU A 519 -21.59 26.79 7.84
CA GLU A 519 -22.81 26.84 8.64
C GLU A 519 -23.95 27.51 7.88
N ASP A 520 -25.15 26.99 8.04
CA ASP A 520 -26.33 27.55 7.40
C ASP A 520 -26.59 28.97 7.93
N THR A 521 -26.88 29.89 7.03
CA THR A 521 -27.28 31.26 7.34
C THR A 521 -28.77 31.47 7.06
N GLU A 522 -29.34 32.61 7.46
CA GLU A 522 -30.74 32.93 7.14
C GLU A 522 -31.01 32.99 5.65
N GLU A 523 -30.00 33.41 4.88
CA GLU A 523 -30.09 33.60 3.41
C GLU A 523 -29.71 32.35 2.61
N THR A 524 -28.81 31.48 3.14
CA THR A 524 -28.26 30.35 2.40
C THR A 524 -28.19 29.12 3.30
N LYS A 525 -28.84 28.03 2.88
CA LYS A 525 -28.82 26.72 3.56
C LYS A 525 -28.14 25.67 2.68
N ASN A 526 -27.62 24.63 3.32
CA ASN A 526 -27.02 23.45 2.67
C ASN A 526 -25.83 23.79 1.77
N PHE A 527 -25.01 24.77 2.10
CA PHE A 527 -23.88 25.15 1.29
C PHE A 527 -22.54 24.68 1.85
N PHE A 528 -21.59 24.48 0.95
CA PHE A 528 -20.22 24.09 1.26
C PHE A 528 -19.28 24.73 0.23
N GLU A 529 -18.00 24.75 0.54
CA GLU A 529 -16.99 25.44 -0.26
C GLU A 529 -15.87 24.48 -0.62
N ILE A 530 -15.42 24.57 -1.86
CA ILE A 530 -14.23 23.86 -2.37
C ILE A 530 -13.22 24.95 -2.73
N ALA A 531 -12.13 25.00 -1.98
CA ALA A 531 -11.08 26.02 -2.10
C ALA A 531 -9.80 25.44 -2.73
N PRO A 532 -9.54 25.64 -4.02
CA PRO A 532 -8.26 25.34 -4.63
C PRO A 532 -7.20 26.33 -4.15
N ARG A 533 -5.95 25.91 -3.97
CA ARG A 533 -4.86 26.77 -3.42
C ARG A 533 -4.57 28.03 -4.23
N LEU A 534 -4.72 27.97 -5.55
CA LEU A 534 -4.33 29.06 -6.47
C LEU A 534 -5.51 29.70 -7.21
N GLN A 535 -6.74 29.29 -6.93
CA GLN A 535 -7.94 29.79 -7.60
C GLN A 535 -8.97 30.26 -6.56
N PRO A 536 -9.90 31.13 -6.95
CA PRO A 536 -10.96 31.55 -6.03
C PRO A 536 -11.83 30.35 -5.63
N PRO A 537 -12.30 30.32 -4.39
CA PRO A 537 -13.11 29.23 -3.88
C PRO A 537 -14.44 29.10 -4.64
N VAL A 538 -14.89 27.86 -4.78
CA VAL A 538 -16.15 27.51 -5.43
C VAL A 538 -17.19 27.19 -4.35
N ILE A 539 -18.23 28.03 -4.23
CA ILE A 539 -19.32 27.84 -3.28
C ILE A 539 -20.43 27.06 -4.00
N LEU A 540 -20.80 25.93 -3.41
CA LEU A 540 -21.84 25.03 -3.92
C LEU A 540 -22.94 24.87 -2.89
N VAL A 541 -24.18 24.80 -3.36
CA VAL A 541 -25.39 24.60 -2.56
C VAL A 541 -26.08 23.32 -3.03
N ALA A 542 -26.38 22.44 -2.09
CA ALA A 542 -27.16 21.23 -2.34
C ALA A 542 -28.65 21.49 -2.13
N ASN A 543 -29.51 20.71 -2.78
CA ASN A 543 -30.95 20.90 -2.71
C ASN A 543 -31.53 20.59 -1.34
N THR A 544 -30.95 19.61 -0.65
CA THR A 544 -31.39 19.16 0.68
C THR A 544 -30.19 19.01 1.62
N PHE A 545 -30.45 18.99 2.93
CA PHE A 545 -29.44 18.67 3.94
C PHE A 545 -28.82 17.29 3.71
N GLN A 546 -29.65 16.31 3.31
CA GLN A 546 -29.17 14.95 3.04
C GLN A 546 -28.26 14.91 1.81
N ASP A 547 -28.58 15.67 0.74
CA ASP A 547 -27.72 15.80 -0.43
C ASP A 547 -26.39 16.45 -0.05
N LYS A 548 -26.40 17.53 0.76
CA LYS A 548 -25.18 18.14 1.29
C LYS A 548 -24.34 17.11 2.03
N ALA A 549 -24.95 16.37 2.95
CA ALA A 549 -24.27 15.36 3.76
C ALA A 549 -23.64 14.26 2.88
N ASN A 550 -24.35 13.82 1.86
CA ASN A 550 -23.86 12.80 0.91
C ASN A 550 -22.67 13.33 0.07
N TRP A 551 -22.78 14.55 -0.47
CA TRP A 551 -21.67 15.17 -1.21
C TRP A 551 -20.45 15.40 -0.34
N MET A 552 -20.64 15.94 0.85
CA MET A 552 -19.57 16.17 1.81
C MET A 552 -18.90 14.86 2.23
N ALA A 553 -19.66 13.80 2.47
CA ALA A 553 -19.10 12.49 2.83
C ALA A 553 -18.17 11.94 1.74
N ASP A 554 -18.62 11.99 0.49
CA ASP A 554 -17.82 11.50 -0.65
C ASP A 554 -16.57 12.38 -0.90
N LEU A 555 -16.73 13.70 -0.91
CA LEU A 555 -15.63 14.64 -1.12
C LEU A 555 -14.58 14.56 0.00
N VAL A 556 -15.02 14.54 1.26
CA VAL A 556 -14.13 14.47 2.43
C VAL A 556 -13.43 13.10 2.48
N MET A 557 -14.15 12.00 2.20
CA MET A 557 -13.53 10.68 2.07
C MET A 557 -12.39 10.70 1.07
N LEU A 558 -12.63 11.15 -0.17
CA LEU A 558 -11.62 11.18 -1.23
C LEU A 558 -10.45 12.12 -0.90
N ASN A 559 -10.73 13.20 -0.18
CA ASN A 559 -9.71 14.18 0.20
C ASN A 559 -8.82 13.71 1.35
N THR A 560 -9.38 12.99 2.34
CA THR A 560 -8.68 12.61 3.58
C THR A 560 -8.18 11.17 3.60
N LYS A 561 -8.73 10.27 2.77
CA LYS A 561 -8.46 8.82 2.80
C LYS A 561 -6.96 8.49 2.80
N SER A 562 -6.18 9.05 1.89
CA SER A 562 -4.75 8.73 1.79
C SER A 562 -3.96 9.12 3.05
N MET A 563 -4.29 10.25 3.67
CA MET A 563 -3.65 10.70 4.90
C MET A 563 -4.04 9.80 6.08
N LEU A 564 -5.34 9.48 6.22
CA LEU A 564 -5.82 8.59 7.27
C LEU A 564 -5.23 7.19 7.15
N ASP A 565 -5.12 6.66 5.93
CA ASP A 565 -4.48 5.38 5.63
C ASP A 565 -2.98 5.37 5.97
N ARG A 566 -2.26 6.45 5.74
CA ARG A 566 -0.85 6.58 6.14
C ARG A 566 -0.70 6.59 7.65
N THR A 567 -1.54 7.34 8.34
CA THR A 567 -1.56 7.40 9.81
C THR A 567 -1.85 6.01 10.39
N LEU A 568 -2.85 5.31 9.85
CA LEU A 568 -3.18 3.94 10.25
C LEU A 568 -1.99 2.99 10.05
N ASN A 569 -1.34 3.04 8.89
CA ASN A 569 -0.16 2.20 8.62
C ASN A 569 0.98 2.46 9.60
N SER A 570 1.20 3.73 9.98
CA SER A 570 2.21 4.08 10.98
C SER A 570 1.87 3.50 12.36
N ILE A 571 0.60 3.59 12.78
CA ILE A 571 0.13 3.04 14.06
C ILE A 571 0.29 1.52 14.08
N LEU A 572 -0.16 0.82 13.03
CA LEU A 572 -0.08 -0.64 12.93
C LEU A 572 1.38 -1.13 12.94
N LEU A 573 2.27 -0.43 12.24
CA LEU A 573 3.71 -0.74 12.27
C LEU A 573 4.33 -0.53 13.65
N ASP A 574 3.92 0.50 14.39
CA ASP A 574 4.42 0.74 15.74
C ASP A 574 3.84 -0.26 16.74
N GLU A 575 2.62 -0.74 16.54
CA GLU A 575 2.05 -1.86 17.31
C GLU A 575 2.79 -3.17 17.05
N ASP A 576 3.07 -3.50 15.80
CA ASP A 576 3.85 -4.70 15.44
C ASP A 576 5.25 -4.70 16.07
N LYS A 577 5.90 -3.54 16.18
CA LYS A 577 7.19 -3.41 16.88
C LYS A 577 7.11 -3.65 18.38
N LYS A 578 5.96 -3.41 19.01
CA LYS A 578 5.76 -3.62 20.46
C LYS A 578 5.62 -5.09 20.83
N PHE A 579 5.24 -5.94 19.89
CA PHE A 579 5.08 -7.37 20.09
C PHE A 579 6.21 -8.11 19.36
N PRO A 580 7.34 -8.44 20.05
CA PRO A 580 8.44 -9.18 19.43
C PRO A 580 7.95 -10.55 18.96
N LEU A 581 8.50 -11.01 17.84
CA LEU A 581 8.19 -12.31 17.27
C LEU A 581 8.51 -13.42 18.29
N ARG A 582 7.53 -14.26 18.59
CA ARG A 582 7.72 -15.40 19.47
C ARG A 582 8.40 -16.51 18.70
N LEU A 583 9.58 -16.91 19.16
CA LEU A 583 10.38 -18.00 18.59
C LEU A 583 10.24 -19.27 19.42
N PRO A 584 10.56 -20.46 18.86
CA PRO A 584 10.64 -21.71 19.61
C PRO A 584 11.62 -21.61 20.79
N SER A 585 11.53 -22.52 21.75
CA SER A 585 12.47 -22.56 22.85
C SER A 585 13.87 -22.99 22.37
N ILE A 586 14.92 -22.56 23.10
CA ILE A 586 16.30 -22.93 22.75
C ILE A 586 16.50 -24.45 22.86
N GLU A 587 15.77 -25.11 23.77
CA GLU A 587 15.82 -26.57 23.97
C GLU A 587 15.25 -27.34 22.77
N GLU A 588 14.23 -26.78 22.11
CA GLU A 588 13.61 -27.39 20.92
C GLU A 588 14.34 -27.01 19.63
N TYR A 589 14.91 -25.78 19.57
CA TYR A 589 15.54 -25.27 18.37
C TYR A 589 16.74 -24.36 18.69
N ARG A 590 17.91 -24.96 18.73
CA ARG A 590 19.15 -24.30 19.18
C ARG A 590 19.61 -23.09 18.36
N PHE A 591 19.09 -22.89 17.12
CA PHE A 591 19.40 -21.72 16.29
C PHE A 591 18.74 -20.42 16.77
N VAL A 592 17.88 -20.44 17.78
CA VAL A 592 17.32 -19.23 18.40
C VAL A 592 18.13 -18.71 19.58
N GLU A 593 19.27 -19.35 19.90
CA GLU A 593 20.15 -18.88 20.95
C GLU A 593 20.55 -17.42 20.70
N PRO A 594 20.41 -16.51 21.70
CA PRO A 594 20.77 -15.10 21.53
C PRO A 594 22.26 -14.92 21.24
N ASP A 595 22.58 -13.87 20.50
CA ASP A 595 23.96 -13.49 20.22
C ASP A 595 24.69 -13.13 21.52
N SER A 596 25.88 -13.68 21.71
CA SER A 596 26.75 -13.41 22.83
C SER A 596 28.21 -13.38 22.39
N ARG A 597 29.08 -12.79 23.19
CA ARG A 597 30.52 -12.77 22.88
C ARG A 597 31.14 -14.17 22.85
N SER A 598 30.48 -15.16 23.46
CA SER A 598 30.92 -16.55 23.44
C SER A 598 30.57 -17.32 22.17
N ASN A 599 29.54 -16.87 21.45
CA ASN A 599 29.05 -17.60 20.26
C ASN A 599 29.26 -16.83 18.94
N ILE A 600 29.26 -15.49 18.93
CA ILE A 600 29.53 -14.67 17.73
C ILE A 600 30.17 -13.34 18.10
N ILE A 601 31.16 -12.92 17.31
CA ILE A 601 31.88 -11.65 17.43
C ILE A 601 31.81 -10.95 16.08
N PHE A 602 31.33 -9.72 16.06
CA PHE A 602 31.29 -8.88 14.88
C PHE A 602 32.48 -7.93 14.81
N GLU A 603 32.88 -7.55 13.59
CA GLU A 603 33.81 -6.45 13.39
C GLU A 603 33.15 -5.10 13.69
N GLU A 604 33.97 -4.12 14.02
CA GLU A 604 33.47 -2.76 14.24
C GLU A 604 33.01 -2.07 12.95
N LYS A 605 33.37 -2.59 11.77
CA LYS A 605 32.99 -2.07 10.46
C LYS A 605 31.87 -2.92 9.88
N GLU A 606 30.76 -2.29 9.52
CA GLU A 606 29.67 -2.91 8.77
C GLU A 606 29.91 -2.75 7.26
N ASN A 607 29.58 -3.76 6.49
CA ASN A 607 29.63 -3.72 5.04
C ASN A 607 28.19 -3.62 4.50
N ASN A 608 27.75 -2.45 4.07
CA ASN A 608 26.40 -2.20 3.54
C ASN A 608 25.25 -2.53 4.52
N GLY A 609 25.37 -2.22 5.80
CA GLY A 609 24.36 -2.51 6.81
C GLY A 609 24.31 -3.98 7.28
N VAL A 610 25.15 -4.84 6.73
CA VAL A 610 25.33 -6.22 7.20
C VAL A 610 26.54 -6.29 8.12
N PRO A 611 26.38 -6.74 9.39
CA PRO A 611 27.50 -6.87 10.32
C PRO A 611 28.54 -7.86 9.82
N LEU A 612 29.81 -7.45 9.74
CA LEU A 612 30.91 -8.36 9.38
C LEU A 612 31.24 -9.28 10.54
N ILE A 613 31.22 -10.57 10.30
CA ILE A 613 31.53 -11.59 11.31
C ILE A 613 33.06 -11.69 11.42
N LYS A 614 33.61 -11.37 12.59
CA LYS A 614 35.00 -11.56 12.92
C LYS A 614 35.32 -13.00 13.34
N GLY A 615 34.40 -13.62 14.06
CA GLY A 615 34.47 -15.01 14.48
C GLY A 615 33.17 -15.48 15.08
N ALA A 616 32.83 -16.75 14.86
CA ALA A 616 31.63 -17.37 15.42
C ALA A 616 31.79 -18.89 15.51
N ILE A 617 31.00 -19.53 16.36
CA ILE A 617 30.83 -20.98 16.37
C ILE A 617 30.08 -21.42 15.11
N LEU A 618 30.27 -22.66 14.68
CA LEU A 618 29.67 -23.21 13.46
C LEU A 618 28.15 -23.01 13.39
N LEU A 619 27.45 -23.26 14.51
CA LEU A 619 26.01 -23.10 14.60
C LEU A 619 25.57 -21.65 14.26
N LYS A 620 26.28 -20.64 14.76
CA LYS A 620 26.01 -19.23 14.48
C LYS A 620 26.39 -18.83 13.05
N LEU A 621 27.42 -19.45 12.47
CA LEU A 621 27.73 -19.27 11.05
C LEU A 621 26.59 -19.78 10.16
N ILE A 622 26.02 -20.95 10.44
CA ILE A 622 24.85 -21.49 9.72
C ILE A 622 23.62 -20.61 9.91
N GLU A 623 23.36 -20.14 11.15
CA GLU A 623 22.27 -19.19 11.42
C GLU A 623 22.41 -17.94 10.55
N ARG A 624 23.61 -17.31 10.51
CA ARG A 624 23.86 -16.10 9.71
C ARG A 624 23.87 -16.36 8.21
N LEU A 625 24.29 -17.52 7.78
CA LEU A 625 24.23 -17.97 6.39
C LEU A 625 22.77 -17.98 5.87
N THR A 626 21.82 -18.23 6.77
CA THR A 626 20.38 -18.37 6.50
C THR A 626 19.53 -17.42 7.34
N TYR A 627 20.07 -16.24 7.66
CA TYR A 627 19.46 -15.32 8.63
C TYR A 627 18.16 -14.72 8.10
N HIS A 628 17.08 -14.74 8.89
CA HIS A 628 15.74 -14.34 8.47
C HIS A 628 15.61 -12.84 8.13
N ILE A 629 16.44 -11.95 8.69
CA ILE A 629 16.31 -10.50 8.50
C ILE A 629 16.99 -10.04 7.20
N TYR A 630 18.21 -10.51 6.90
CA TYR A 630 18.97 -10.10 5.72
C TYR A 630 19.62 -11.27 4.99
N ALA A 631 19.91 -11.11 3.70
CA ALA A 631 20.70 -12.05 2.92
C ALA A 631 22.11 -11.48 2.70
N ASP A 632 23.15 -12.32 2.84
CA ASP A 632 24.51 -11.98 2.52
C ASP A 632 25.11 -12.94 1.47
N PRO A 633 24.95 -12.62 0.17
CA PRO A 633 25.45 -13.46 -0.92
C PRO A 633 26.98 -13.59 -0.91
N LYS A 634 27.71 -12.58 -0.39
CA LYS A 634 29.18 -12.63 -0.28
C LYS A 634 29.58 -13.63 0.79
N PHE A 635 28.90 -13.61 1.92
CA PHE A 635 29.14 -14.56 3.01
C PHE A 635 28.82 -15.99 2.55
N VAL A 636 27.69 -16.22 1.84
CA VAL A 636 27.34 -17.52 1.27
C VAL A 636 28.46 -18.03 0.37
N LYS A 637 28.93 -17.23 -0.56
CA LYS A 637 30.03 -17.60 -1.48
C LYS A 637 31.33 -17.91 -0.72
N THR A 638 31.73 -17.05 0.21
CA THR A 638 32.94 -17.22 1.01
C THR A 638 32.84 -18.48 1.85
N PHE A 639 31.74 -18.67 2.57
CA PHE A 639 31.50 -19.83 3.41
C PHE A 639 31.59 -21.14 2.60
N LEU A 640 30.86 -21.27 1.49
CA LEU A 640 30.87 -22.47 0.66
C LEU A 640 32.23 -22.77 0.02
N THR A 641 33.06 -21.75 -0.17
CA THR A 641 34.43 -21.93 -0.66
C THR A 641 35.36 -22.44 0.45
N THR A 642 35.17 -22.02 1.70
CA THR A 642 36.15 -22.23 2.77
C THR A 642 35.72 -23.22 3.86
N TYR A 643 34.47 -23.62 3.94
CA TYR A 643 33.92 -24.41 5.06
C TYR A 643 34.63 -25.75 5.30
N ARG A 644 35.22 -26.35 4.26
CA ARG A 644 35.94 -27.64 4.36
C ARG A 644 37.16 -27.60 5.28
N SER A 645 37.62 -26.40 5.67
CA SER A 645 38.73 -26.24 6.62
C SER A 645 38.29 -26.42 8.09
N PHE A 646 36.97 -26.36 8.37
CA PHE A 646 36.47 -26.41 9.75
C PHE A 646 35.14 -27.21 9.91
N CYS A 647 34.55 -27.72 8.82
CA CYS A 647 33.31 -28.48 8.85
C CYS A 647 33.31 -29.54 7.74
N LEU A 648 32.78 -30.72 8.02
CA LEU A 648 32.60 -31.78 7.01
C LEU A 648 31.33 -31.55 6.18
N PRO A 649 31.30 -32.00 4.89
CA PRO A 649 30.11 -31.86 4.05
C PRO A 649 28.84 -32.48 4.64
N HIS A 650 28.92 -33.64 5.26
CA HIS A 650 27.81 -34.29 5.95
C HIS A 650 27.29 -33.45 7.12
N GLU A 651 28.19 -32.90 7.92
CA GLU A 651 27.85 -32.06 9.05
C GLU A 651 27.16 -30.76 8.60
N LEU A 652 27.66 -30.15 7.52
CA LEU A 652 27.02 -28.96 6.91
C LEU A 652 25.59 -29.26 6.43
N LEU A 653 25.40 -30.39 5.75
CA LEU A 653 24.08 -30.79 5.28
C LEU A 653 23.12 -31.07 6.46
N ASP A 654 23.60 -31.73 7.52
CA ASP A 654 22.80 -31.99 8.73
C ASP A 654 22.34 -30.69 9.39
N LEU A 655 23.24 -29.74 9.54
CA LEU A 655 22.94 -28.45 10.12
C LEU A 655 21.95 -27.62 9.25
N LEU A 656 22.06 -27.71 7.92
CA LEU A 656 21.12 -27.05 7.00
C LEU A 656 19.74 -27.70 7.04
N ILE A 657 19.66 -29.02 7.14
CA ILE A 657 18.39 -29.77 7.29
C ILE A 657 17.74 -29.44 8.64
N GLU A 658 18.53 -29.43 9.73
CA GLU A 658 18.04 -29.02 11.04
C GLU A 658 17.55 -27.56 11.02
N ARG A 659 18.29 -26.66 10.37
CA ARG A 659 17.92 -25.25 10.20
C ARG A 659 16.63 -25.08 9.39
N TYR A 660 16.35 -25.95 8.44
CA TYR A 660 15.12 -25.95 7.65
C TYR A 660 13.91 -26.42 8.47
N ASN A 661 14.09 -27.41 9.35
CA ASN A 661 13.04 -28.04 10.15
C ASN A 661 12.78 -27.24 11.43
N ILE A 662 12.12 -26.12 11.29
CA ILE A 662 11.82 -25.20 12.40
C ILE A 662 10.55 -25.67 13.11
N PRO A 663 10.58 -25.98 14.42
CA PRO A 663 9.37 -26.30 15.17
C PRO A 663 8.47 -25.08 15.34
N GLU A 664 7.16 -25.29 15.33
CA GLU A 664 6.20 -24.22 15.61
C GLU A 664 6.22 -23.88 17.10
N PRO A 665 6.34 -22.58 17.48
CA PRO A 665 6.44 -22.17 18.89
C PRO A 665 5.13 -22.32 19.68
N PHE A 666 4.07 -22.76 19.01
CA PHE A 666 2.72 -22.90 19.56
C PHE A 666 2.29 -24.35 19.53
N GLY A 667 1.75 -24.85 20.66
CA GLY A 667 1.23 -26.24 20.74
C GLY A 667 0.03 -26.46 19.79
N ILE A 668 -0.26 -27.72 19.51
CA ILE A 668 -1.26 -28.18 18.51
C ILE A 668 -2.70 -27.75 18.86
N THR A 669 -3.00 -27.34 20.09
CA THR A 669 -4.32 -26.85 20.52
C THR A 669 -4.38 -25.35 20.42
N MET A 670 -4.77 -24.85 19.24
CA MET A 670 -4.94 -23.41 18.99
C MET A 670 -6.41 -23.02 19.06
N ASP A 671 -6.91 -22.74 20.24
CA ASP A 671 -8.31 -22.35 20.44
C ASP A 671 -8.56 -20.83 20.38
N SER A 672 -7.52 -20.00 20.19
CA SER A 672 -7.66 -18.56 20.13
C SER A 672 -7.18 -17.94 18.81
N ILE A 673 -7.93 -16.95 18.30
CA ILE A 673 -7.64 -16.18 17.09
C ILE A 673 -6.26 -15.50 17.18
N SER A 674 -5.92 -14.97 18.36
CA SER A 674 -4.64 -14.29 18.61
C SER A 674 -3.42 -15.23 18.39
N LEU A 675 -3.52 -16.50 18.76
CA LEU A 675 -2.45 -17.47 18.56
C LEU A 675 -2.29 -17.87 17.08
N ARG A 676 -3.39 -17.88 16.31
CA ARG A 676 -3.34 -18.14 14.87
C ARG A 676 -2.63 -16.99 14.14
N ASP A 677 -2.91 -15.74 14.51
CA ASP A 677 -2.26 -14.55 13.92
C ASP A 677 -0.76 -14.52 14.28
N GLU A 678 -0.40 -14.84 15.52
CA GLU A 678 1.00 -14.98 15.92
C GLU A 678 1.71 -16.08 15.13
N ASN A 679 1.06 -17.21 14.87
CA ASN A 679 1.63 -18.30 14.07
C ASN A 679 1.78 -17.88 12.60
N LYS A 680 0.79 -17.22 12.01
CA LYS A 680 0.91 -16.66 10.64
C LYS A 680 2.07 -15.67 10.55
N ARG A 681 2.20 -14.81 11.54
CA ARG A 681 3.31 -13.87 11.63
C ARG A 681 4.65 -14.60 11.74
N PHE A 682 4.75 -15.61 12.60
CA PHE A 682 5.93 -16.47 12.72
C PHE A 682 6.30 -17.15 11.40
N LYS A 683 5.33 -17.76 10.72
CA LYS A 683 5.54 -18.38 9.41
C LYS A 683 6.05 -17.36 8.38
N LYS A 684 5.43 -16.20 8.31
CA LYS A 684 5.76 -15.15 7.32
C LYS A 684 7.11 -14.47 7.58
N GLU A 685 7.43 -14.15 8.83
CA GLU A 685 8.61 -13.34 9.18
C GLU A 685 9.86 -14.18 9.49
N TYR A 686 9.69 -15.43 9.92
CA TYR A 686 10.80 -16.27 10.33
C TYR A 686 10.89 -17.58 9.54
N LEU A 687 9.87 -18.44 9.57
CA LEU A 687 9.93 -19.78 9.01
C LEU A 687 10.18 -19.77 7.50
N ILE A 688 9.31 -19.13 6.71
CA ILE A 688 9.41 -19.08 5.26
C ILE A 688 10.72 -18.42 4.78
N PRO A 689 11.15 -17.27 5.32
CA PRO A 689 12.43 -16.67 4.93
C PRO A 689 13.64 -17.56 5.22
N VAL A 690 13.66 -18.25 6.36
CA VAL A 690 14.76 -19.16 6.69
C VAL A 690 14.78 -20.35 5.75
N GLN A 691 13.65 -21.03 5.55
CA GLN A 691 13.54 -22.18 4.65
C GLN A 691 13.98 -21.84 3.24
N PHE A 692 13.51 -20.72 2.72
CA PHE A 692 13.92 -20.21 1.41
C PHE A 692 15.44 -20.01 1.31
N ARG A 693 16.06 -19.43 2.33
CA ARG A 693 17.51 -19.19 2.34
C ARG A 693 18.32 -20.48 2.49
N VAL A 694 17.83 -21.44 3.26
CA VAL A 694 18.45 -22.77 3.32
C VAL A 694 18.46 -23.40 1.93
N LEU A 695 17.34 -23.42 1.22
CA LEU A 695 17.28 -23.95 -0.15
C LEU A 695 18.18 -23.17 -1.14
N ASN A 696 18.30 -21.87 -0.96
CA ASN A 696 19.19 -21.06 -1.79
C ASN A 696 20.68 -21.37 -1.51
N VAL A 697 21.06 -21.58 -0.26
CA VAL A 697 22.42 -22.02 0.11
C VAL A 697 22.72 -23.39 -0.51
N ILE A 698 21.80 -24.35 -0.36
CA ILE A 698 21.94 -25.69 -0.97
C ILE A 698 22.04 -25.58 -2.49
N ARG A 699 21.21 -24.73 -3.12
CA ARG A 699 21.29 -24.48 -4.56
C ARG A 699 22.67 -23.97 -4.98
N HIS A 700 23.22 -22.97 -4.27
CA HIS A 700 24.57 -22.47 -4.54
C HIS A 700 25.64 -23.53 -4.32
N TRP A 701 25.49 -24.36 -3.28
CA TRP A 701 26.41 -25.45 -3.01
C TRP A 701 26.40 -26.49 -4.14
N VAL A 702 25.23 -26.92 -4.59
CA VAL A 702 25.06 -27.83 -5.72
C VAL A 702 25.57 -27.22 -7.02
N ASP A 703 25.29 -25.94 -7.30
CA ASP A 703 25.64 -25.33 -8.60
C ASP A 703 27.15 -25.08 -8.74
N TYR A 704 27.83 -24.62 -7.67
CA TYR A 704 29.23 -24.18 -7.75
C TYR A 704 30.23 -25.17 -7.12
N HIS A 705 29.78 -26.08 -6.28
CA HIS A 705 30.62 -27.00 -5.52
C HIS A 705 30.15 -28.45 -5.61
N TYR A 706 29.62 -28.85 -6.77
CA TYR A 706 29.05 -30.20 -7.00
C TYR A 706 30.04 -31.33 -6.75
N TYR A 707 31.35 -31.07 -6.80
CA TYR A 707 32.38 -32.05 -6.54
C TYR A 707 32.33 -32.68 -5.12
N ASP A 708 31.68 -32.09 -4.14
CA ASP A 708 31.47 -32.69 -2.83
C ASP A 708 30.51 -33.90 -2.97
N TYR A 709 29.43 -33.70 -3.70
CA TYR A 709 28.42 -34.74 -3.98
C TYR A 709 28.89 -35.79 -4.94
N GLN A 710 29.77 -35.43 -5.89
CA GLN A 710 30.38 -36.37 -6.84
C GLN A 710 31.31 -37.34 -6.13
N ARG A 711 32.02 -36.90 -5.09
CA ARG A 711 32.96 -37.70 -4.29
C ARG A 711 32.30 -38.54 -3.24
N ASP A 712 31.10 -38.21 -2.85
CA ASP A 712 30.36 -38.82 -1.73
C ASP A 712 28.92 -39.13 -2.13
N PRO A 713 28.63 -40.37 -2.60
CA PRO A 713 27.30 -40.78 -2.98
C PRO A 713 26.30 -40.77 -1.83
N ASP A 714 26.74 -41.04 -0.60
CA ASP A 714 25.87 -41.06 0.59
C ASP A 714 25.39 -39.63 0.89
N LEU A 715 26.24 -38.63 0.70
CA LEU A 715 25.86 -37.22 0.82
C LEU A 715 24.83 -36.82 -0.24
N LEU A 716 24.99 -37.31 -1.46
CA LEU A 716 24.07 -37.08 -2.57
C LEU A 716 22.69 -37.68 -2.29
N ASP A 717 22.64 -38.94 -1.84
CA ASP A 717 21.39 -39.62 -1.51
C ASP A 717 20.66 -38.96 -0.33
N LYS A 718 21.40 -38.50 0.66
CA LYS A 718 20.86 -37.75 1.79
C LYS A 718 20.22 -36.44 1.34
N LEU A 719 20.88 -35.69 0.44
CA LEU A 719 20.31 -34.48 -0.13
C LEU A 719 19.05 -34.77 -0.96
N HIS A 720 19.07 -35.82 -1.79
CA HIS A 720 17.87 -36.27 -2.52
C HIS A 720 16.71 -36.56 -1.60
N THR A 721 16.94 -37.37 -0.55
CA THR A 721 15.92 -37.71 0.44
C THR A 721 15.32 -36.46 1.08
N PHE A 722 16.16 -35.50 1.45
CA PHE A 722 15.69 -34.24 2.03
C PHE A 722 14.85 -33.45 1.03
N LEU A 723 15.32 -33.25 -0.21
CA LEU A 723 14.59 -32.45 -1.20
C LEU A 723 13.23 -33.06 -1.57
N TYR A 724 13.13 -34.39 -1.62
CA TYR A 724 11.86 -35.08 -1.88
C TYR A 724 10.90 -35.04 -0.68
N SER A 725 11.39 -34.86 0.54
CA SER A 725 10.55 -34.72 1.74
C SER A 725 9.90 -33.34 1.87
N ILE A 726 10.33 -32.36 1.04
CA ILE A 726 9.82 -31.00 1.12
C ILE A 726 8.41 -30.90 0.55
N ASN A 727 7.48 -30.43 1.38
CA ASN A 727 6.09 -30.20 1.05
C ASN A 727 5.78 -28.69 0.95
N GLY A 728 4.66 -28.32 0.31
CA GLY A 728 4.23 -26.94 0.12
C GLY A 728 4.60 -26.38 -1.26
N LYS A 729 3.63 -25.79 -1.96
CA LYS A 729 3.74 -25.33 -3.38
C LYS A 729 4.98 -24.51 -3.68
N SER A 730 5.28 -23.54 -2.83
CA SER A 730 6.37 -22.61 -3.03
C SER A 730 7.74 -23.28 -2.81
N MET A 731 7.92 -23.97 -1.69
CA MET A 731 9.18 -24.62 -1.33
C MET A 731 9.48 -25.81 -2.25
N LYS A 732 8.46 -26.56 -2.67
CA LYS A 732 8.60 -27.66 -3.63
C LYS A 732 9.13 -27.18 -4.99
N LYS A 733 8.64 -26.08 -5.53
CA LYS A 733 9.19 -25.49 -6.77
C LYS A 733 10.68 -25.18 -6.65
N TRP A 734 11.13 -24.70 -5.50
CA TRP A 734 12.54 -24.45 -5.22
C TRP A 734 13.35 -25.74 -5.11
N ALA A 735 12.81 -26.73 -4.37
CA ALA A 735 13.42 -28.06 -4.28
C ALA A 735 13.55 -28.71 -5.67
N ASP A 736 12.51 -28.67 -6.50
CA ASP A 736 12.51 -29.17 -7.87
C ASP A 736 13.56 -28.45 -8.75
N SER A 737 13.74 -27.14 -8.55
CA SER A 737 14.79 -26.39 -9.23
C SER A 737 16.19 -26.88 -8.85
N VAL A 738 16.43 -27.19 -7.57
CA VAL A 738 17.70 -27.76 -7.10
C VAL A 738 17.91 -29.17 -7.70
N ILE A 739 16.88 -30.02 -7.70
CA ILE A 739 16.92 -31.35 -8.30
C ILE A 739 17.26 -31.29 -9.78
N LYS A 740 16.70 -30.35 -10.54
CA LYS A 740 17.06 -30.14 -11.96
C LYS A 740 18.52 -29.74 -12.13
N ILE A 741 19.07 -28.88 -11.27
CA ILE A 741 20.49 -28.54 -11.30
C ILE A 741 21.35 -29.76 -11.01
N MET A 742 20.99 -30.57 -9.99
CA MET A 742 21.69 -31.82 -9.67
C MET A 742 21.72 -32.79 -10.86
N GLN A 743 20.57 -33.03 -11.50
CA GLN A 743 20.46 -33.90 -12.67
C GLN A 743 21.38 -33.43 -13.82
N ARG A 744 21.38 -32.11 -14.09
CA ARG A 744 22.26 -31.52 -15.08
C ARG A 744 23.74 -31.75 -14.74
N LYS A 745 24.13 -31.47 -13.47
CA LYS A 745 25.52 -31.64 -13.02
C LYS A 745 25.95 -33.09 -13.02
N THR A 746 25.06 -34.03 -12.65
CA THR A 746 25.33 -35.48 -12.75
C THR A 746 25.59 -35.91 -14.21
N THR A 747 24.77 -35.40 -15.15
CA THR A 747 24.95 -35.71 -16.59
C THR A 747 26.22 -35.08 -17.15
N GLU A 748 26.59 -33.88 -16.72
CA GLU A 748 27.84 -33.22 -17.10
C GLU A 748 29.06 -33.97 -16.55
N ALA A 749 29.00 -34.45 -15.32
CA ALA A 749 30.06 -35.22 -14.66
C ALA A 749 30.26 -36.63 -15.28
N GLN A 750 29.22 -37.23 -15.85
CA GLN A 750 29.27 -38.52 -16.55
C GLN A 750 29.80 -38.45 -17.99
N LYS A 751 29.88 -37.22 -18.55
CA LYS A 751 30.57 -37.05 -19.81
C LYS A 751 32.09 -37.22 -19.57
N GLU A 752 32.61 -38.39 -19.84
CA GLU A 752 34.08 -38.62 -19.91
C GLU A 752 34.67 -37.62 -20.89
N ILE A 753 35.61 -36.80 -20.41
CA ILE A 753 36.42 -35.97 -21.29
C ILE A 753 37.38 -36.90 -21.98
N THR A 754 36.97 -37.45 -23.11
CA THR A 754 37.87 -38.18 -24.02
C THR A 754 38.74 -37.15 -24.74
N PHE A 755 39.98 -37.02 -24.27
CA PHE A 755 40.98 -36.27 -25.01
C PHE A 755 41.40 -37.10 -26.20
N ALA A 756 40.85 -36.84 -27.40
CA ALA A 756 41.35 -37.35 -28.65
C ALA A 756 42.56 -36.51 -29.04
N PHE A 757 43.75 -37.08 -28.93
CA PHE A 757 44.96 -36.49 -29.49
C PHE A 757 45.07 -36.95 -30.95
N ASP A 758 44.66 -36.12 -31.88
CA ASP A 758 44.70 -36.39 -33.31
C ASP A 758 46.15 -36.37 -33.90
N SER A 759 47.12 -35.96 -33.10
CA SER A 759 48.54 -35.97 -33.49
C SER A 759 49.45 -36.19 -32.29
N PRO A 760 50.58 -36.90 -32.42
CA PRO A 760 51.53 -37.02 -31.33
C PRO A 760 52.08 -35.63 -30.93
N PRO A 761 52.44 -35.43 -29.67
CA PRO A 761 53.00 -34.15 -29.21
C PRO A 761 54.28 -33.88 -29.95
N PRO A 762 54.62 -32.63 -30.30
CA PRO A 762 55.86 -32.30 -30.95
C PRO A 762 57.06 -32.77 -30.10
N PRO A 763 58.16 -33.21 -30.67
CA PRO A 763 59.36 -33.62 -29.93
C PRO A 763 59.86 -32.44 -29.10
N ILE A 764 60.21 -32.71 -27.82
CA ILE A 764 60.83 -31.73 -26.93
C ILE A 764 62.25 -31.49 -27.48
N GLU A 765 62.54 -30.25 -27.96
CA GLU A 765 63.91 -29.80 -28.29
C GLU A 765 64.74 -29.59 -27.04
#